data_b5a44e764ee81a3adb3100bee2adbcf4
#
_entry.id   b5a44e764ee81a3adb3100bee2adbcf4
#
_cell.length_a   1.000
_cell.length_b   1.000
_cell.length_c   1.000
_cell.angle_alpha   90.00
_cell.angle_beta   90.00
_cell.angle_gamma   90.00
#
_symmetry.space_group_name_H-M   'P 1'
#
loop_
_entity.id
_entity.type
_entity.pdbx_description
1 polymer ?
#
loop_
_entity_poly.entity_id
_entity_poly.type
_entity_poly.pdbx_seq_one_letter_code
_entity_poly.pdbx_strand_id
1 'polypeptide(L)'
;MKLLLTTLFTLTVALSQGHATTRPNVVVVFIDDMGYSDFSCFGGSVKTQHVDQLASEGIKFTNFYVNSPICSPSRVALSTGQYPHRWRITSYLNNRRDNKRRGMAQWLDLKAPILARELQKSGYATGHFGKWHMGGQRDVADAPAISEYGFDESLTNFEGMGPKLLPLTEKPDPAGGAPIQGRIWADAERLGKGLQWMQRSRITTGFVDKALGFIDQAQTSNKPFFINLWPDDVHGPFWPPLDKWGGSKKALYQGVLDSMDEQLARLFDRIRKDPKLRDNTIITVCSDNGHEPGAGTSKPFRGAKTWMYEGGIRSPLIVWAPGLMPKESIGTANSTSVFSAIDLNRSLYALTSTIPSTTLDGEDLSQTIIGKSKASRKAPLFWRRPPDRPGFSHGFKEDNPDLAVREGSWKYLVNLDGSDPQLFDLPRDPGESRNLAAENPGIVKHLDKRVRDWNAGMPKDGSDPSYSKTGALPGTHFVNPIGVGQDPWVIRDTTEKRYLWCFSEGDRAITIHTSNNLTRIGERHLVWQAPDEGPFSRQVWAPELHLLDGRWHIYFAASDGKNRNHLTYVLRSRNEDPLGKYDLHGPLQTGDRTSENLWAIDMTPLTHKGELYALWSGWDRPDSDRQFLYIARMESPTKLATRRVRLCDNLDYPWERTEPPPKGRGLNEAPQVLTQGDRLFVTYSCGASWLPSYKLGLLELVGDNPLDPASWQKRKGSIFQSTSKTFGVGHSCFVKSPDGSEWWQVFHAKRDRSPGWRRTIFAQPFKWSRDGRPLLGRPMAPTLPVPRPAGEKDFLLKLPYSSDLSSDHSFFGHPQFYRSEGQSLTLGSPPEHPVNEFRAGEKILLNGMLPNDFTASVTMNFNRVREGRGSGILF
;
A
#
# COMPACT_ATOMS: atom_id res chain seq x y z
N MET A 1 -0.73 -37.11 -100.94
CA MET A 1 -1.13 -37.87 -99.76
C MET A 1 -0.19 -37.66 -98.65
N LYS A 2 -0.65 -36.89 -97.63
CA LYS A 2 0.21 -36.39 -96.61
C LYS A 2 0.17 -37.29 -95.39
N LEU A 3 1.36 -37.69 -94.95
CA LEU A 3 1.59 -38.43 -93.65
C LEU A 3 1.62 -37.39 -92.53
N LEU A 4 0.71 -37.56 -91.51
CA LEU A 4 0.82 -36.83 -90.28
C LEU A 4 1.58 -37.67 -89.25
N LEU A 5 2.71 -37.12 -88.81
CA LEU A 5 3.42 -37.61 -87.64
C LEU A 5 2.85 -36.91 -86.36
N THR A 6 2.36 -37.66 -85.42
CA THR A 6 1.90 -37.21 -84.14
C THR A 6 3.03 -37.47 -83.12
N THR A 7 3.66 -36.37 -82.61
CA THR A 7 4.68 -36.48 -81.55
C THR A 7 4.00 -36.38 -80.20
N LEU A 8 4.06 -37.37 -79.38
CA LEU A 8 3.57 -37.46 -78.01
C LEU A 8 4.60 -36.79 -77.11
N PHE A 9 4.28 -35.65 -76.53
CA PHE A 9 5.09 -34.97 -75.53
C PHE A 9 4.62 -35.42 -74.12
N THR A 10 5.38 -36.29 -73.42
CA THR A 10 5.14 -36.68 -72.05
C THR A 10 5.69 -35.57 -71.10
N LEU A 11 4.78 -34.82 -70.51
CA LEU A 11 5.07 -33.81 -69.49
C LEU A 11 5.23 -34.52 -68.15
N THR A 12 6.46 -34.73 -67.67
CA THR A 12 6.75 -35.22 -66.32
C THR A 12 6.61 -34.04 -65.38
N VAL A 13 5.48 -33.96 -64.69
CA VAL A 13 5.29 -33.05 -63.55
C VAL A 13 6.06 -33.65 -62.38
N ALA A 14 7.22 -33.07 -62.11
CA ALA A 14 7.92 -33.30 -60.86
C ALA A 14 7.13 -32.66 -59.72
N LEU A 15 6.33 -33.45 -58.99
CA LEU A 15 5.77 -33.05 -57.72
C LEU A 15 6.93 -32.88 -56.73
N SER A 16 7.41 -31.64 -56.62
CA SER A 16 8.21 -31.24 -55.43
C SER A 16 7.33 -31.49 -54.23
N GLN A 17 7.62 -32.50 -53.46
CA GLN A 17 7.11 -32.63 -52.11
C GLN A 17 7.65 -31.43 -51.31
N GLY A 18 6.91 -30.32 -51.35
CA GLY A 18 7.09 -29.27 -50.40
C GLY A 18 6.92 -29.89 -49.02
N HIS A 19 8.02 -29.97 -48.27
CA HIS A 19 7.94 -30.27 -46.85
C HIS A 19 6.95 -29.29 -46.28
N ALA A 20 5.77 -29.73 -45.90
CA ALA A 20 4.84 -28.96 -45.11
C ALA A 20 5.64 -28.52 -43.88
N THR A 21 5.99 -27.25 -43.81
CA THR A 21 6.70 -26.68 -42.66
C THR A 21 5.83 -26.93 -41.44
N THR A 22 6.27 -27.88 -40.60
CA THR A 22 5.52 -28.21 -39.38
C THR A 22 5.50 -26.96 -38.50
N ARG A 23 4.27 -26.45 -38.23
CA ARG A 23 4.10 -25.30 -37.38
C ARG A 23 4.71 -25.57 -35.99
N PRO A 24 5.55 -24.68 -35.45
CA PRO A 24 6.24 -24.93 -34.20
C PRO A 24 5.30 -24.91 -32.98
N ASN A 25 5.61 -25.76 -32.02
CA ASN A 25 5.04 -25.65 -30.69
C ASN A 25 5.55 -24.41 -30.00
N VAL A 26 4.75 -23.84 -29.09
CA VAL A 26 5.12 -22.62 -28.35
C VAL A 26 4.85 -22.82 -26.87
N VAL A 27 5.84 -22.50 -26.05
CA VAL A 27 5.74 -22.43 -24.57
C VAL A 27 6.15 -21.03 -24.13
N VAL A 28 5.25 -20.33 -23.45
CA VAL A 28 5.50 -19.01 -22.89
C VAL A 28 5.57 -19.12 -21.36
N VAL A 29 6.78 -19.05 -20.81
CA VAL A 29 7.01 -18.97 -19.36
C VAL A 29 7.05 -17.52 -18.96
N PHE A 30 6.02 -17.06 -18.23
CA PHE A 30 5.82 -15.68 -17.84
C PHE A 30 5.73 -15.57 -16.32
N ILE A 31 6.85 -15.20 -15.69
CA ILE A 31 7.05 -15.27 -14.25
C ILE A 31 6.54 -13.99 -13.59
N ASP A 32 5.86 -14.12 -12.47
CA ASP A 32 5.26 -13.01 -11.73
C ASP A 32 6.28 -12.35 -10.81
N ASP A 33 6.46 -11.03 -10.88
CA ASP A 33 7.28 -10.20 -9.98
C ASP A 33 8.80 -10.54 -9.94
N MET A 34 9.36 -11.08 -11.01
CA MET A 34 10.79 -11.35 -11.08
C MET A 34 11.57 -10.17 -11.67
N GLY A 35 12.69 -9.81 -11.06
CA GLY A 35 13.55 -8.73 -11.54
C GLY A 35 14.41 -9.08 -12.73
N TYR A 36 14.88 -8.05 -13.44
CA TYR A 36 15.75 -8.21 -14.59
C TYR A 36 17.01 -9.02 -14.31
N SER A 37 17.63 -8.83 -13.16
CA SER A 37 18.88 -9.49 -12.77
C SER A 37 18.69 -10.53 -11.67
N ASP A 38 17.54 -11.21 -11.61
CA ASP A 38 17.35 -12.29 -10.65
C ASP A 38 17.87 -13.64 -11.14
N PHE A 39 17.82 -13.93 -12.45
CA PHE A 39 18.47 -15.10 -13.02
C PHE A 39 19.99 -14.96 -13.02
N SER A 40 20.72 -16.04 -12.73
CA SER A 40 22.19 -16.03 -12.75
C SER A 40 22.78 -15.65 -14.10
N CYS A 41 22.18 -16.07 -15.22
CA CYS A 41 22.61 -15.67 -16.56
C CYS A 41 22.37 -14.18 -16.89
N PHE A 42 21.66 -13.44 -16.05
CA PHE A 42 21.50 -12.00 -16.09
C PHE A 42 22.18 -11.28 -14.91
N GLY A 43 23.02 -11.99 -14.15
CA GLY A 43 23.83 -11.43 -13.05
C GLY A 43 23.24 -11.65 -11.66
N GLY A 44 22.23 -12.50 -11.51
CA GLY A 44 21.62 -12.86 -10.23
C GLY A 44 22.55 -13.68 -9.33
N SER A 45 22.28 -13.61 -8.04
CA SER A 45 23.05 -14.33 -7.02
C SER A 45 22.56 -15.75 -6.75
N VAL A 46 21.35 -16.08 -7.16
CA VAL A 46 20.77 -17.43 -7.08
C VAL A 46 21.18 -18.20 -8.33
N LYS A 47 21.62 -19.45 -8.15
CA LYS A 47 21.95 -20.32 -9.27
C LYS A 47 20.66 -20.85 -9.91
N THR A 48 20.28 -20.30 -11.05
CA THR A 48 19.13 -20.72 -11.84
C THR A 48 19.59 -21.61 -13.00
N GLN A 49 20.17 -22.75 -12.66
CA GLN A 49 20.92 -23.61 -13.62
C GLN A 49 20.10 -24.11 -14.81
N HIS A 50 18.79 -24.34 -14.63
CA HIS A 50 17.93 -24.84 -15.68
C HIS A 50 17.52 -23.76 -16.67
N VAL A 51 17.26 -22.55 -16.17
CA VAL A 51 17.04 -21.36 -17.01
C VAL A 51 18.34 -20.93 -17.69
N ASP A 52 19.47 -20.99 -16.99
CA ASP A 52 20.79 -20.68 -17.55
C ASP A 52 21.16 -21.64 -18.68
N GLN A 53 20.77 -22.90 -18.57
CA GLN A 53 20.97 -23.89 -19.62
C GLN A 53 20.15 -23.52 -20.87
N LEU A 54 18.87 -23.15 -20.73
CA LEU A 54 18.09 -22.61 -21.86
C LEU A 54 18.76 -21.37 -22.49
N ALA A 55 19.31 -20.50 -21.66
CA ALA A 55 20.02 -19.31 -22.15
C ALA A 55 21.28 -19.66 -22.93
N SER A 56 22.01 -20.68 -22.52
CA SER A 56 23.22 -21.17 -23.23
C SER A 56 22.91 -21.93 -24.53
N GLU A 57 21.71 -22.46 -24.67
CA GLU A 57 21.21 -23.17 -25.85
C GLU A 57 20.25 -22.32 -26.72
N GLY A 58 20.01 -21.06 -26.33
CA GLY A 58 19.12 -20.13 -26.98
C GLY A 58 19.73 -18.76 -27.17
N ILE A 59 18.92 -17.71 -27.14
CA ILE A 59 19.34 -16.31 -27.24
C ILE A 59 18.82 -15.57 -26.01
N LYS A 60 19.69 -14.76 -25.36
CA LYS A 60 19.32 -13.77 -24.36
C LYS A 60 19.06 -12.41 -25.01
N PHE A 61 17.94 -11.78 -24.69
CA PHE A 61 17.63 -10.42 -25.12
C PHE A 61 17.70 -9.47 -23.91
N THR A 62 18.54 -8.45 -24.01
CA THR A 62 18.78 -7.53 -22.89
C THR A 62 17.97 -6.22 -22.98
N ASN A 63 17.28 -5.98 -24.08
CA ASN A 63 16.42 -4.80 -24.30
C ASN A 63 14.96 -5.18 -24.59
N PHE A 64 14.47 -6.20 -23.89
CA PHE A 64 13.07 -6.56 -23.94
C PHE A 64 12.27 -5.83 -22.85
N TYR A 65 11.06 -5.41 -23.22
CA TYR A 65 10.17 -4.62 -22.35
C TYR A 65 8.82 -5.29 -22.15
N VAL A 66 8.27 -5.14 -20.96
CA VAL A 66 6.86 -5.38 -20.72
C VAL A 66 6.07 -4.08 -20.81
N ASN A 67 4.79 -4.14 -21.18
CA ASN A 67 4.01 -2.95 -21.50
C ASN A 67 3.30 -2.33 -20.28
N SER A 68 3.62 -2.82 -19.09
CA SER A 68 3.21 -2.24 -17.82
C SER A 68 4.15 -2.72 -16.70
N PRO A 69 4.38 -1.89 -15.66
CA PRO A 69 5.13 -2.32 -14.47
C PRO A 69 4.27 -3.10 -13.46
N ILE A 70 3.11 -3.63 -13.89
CA ILE A 70 2.13 -4.31 -13.01
C ILE A 70 1.52 -5.51 -13.74
N CYS A 71 1.23 -6.58 -12.99
CA CYS A 71 0.83 -7.90 -13.48
C CYS A 71 -0.35 -7.91 -14.47
N SER A 72 -1.57 -7.50 -14.08
CA SER A 72 -2.76 -7.63 -14.96
C SER A 72 -2.59 -6.95 -16.32
N PRO A 73 -2.19 -5.65 -16.39
CA PRO A 73 -2.03 -5.02 -17.69
C PRO A 73 -0.87 -5.60 -18.52
N SER A 74 0.21 -6.06 -17.88
CA SER A 74 1.30 -6.72 -18.59
C SER A 74 0.84 -8.05 -19.22
N ARG A 75 0.04 -8.83 -18.49
CA ARG A 75 -0.55 -10.08 -18.99
C ARG A 75 -1.53 -9.84 -20.12
N VAL A 76 -2.32 -8.77 -20.05
CA VAL A 76 -3.20 -8.31 -21.16
C VAL A 76 -2.37 -7.99 -22.40
N ALA A 77 -1.29 -7.24 -22.27
CA ALA A 77 -0.43 -6.86 -23.39
C ALA A 77 0.16 -8.08 -24.10
N LEU A 78 0.75 -9.02 -23.35
CA LEU A 78 1.31 -10.26 -23.90
C LEU A 78 0.23 -11.13 -24.55
N SER A 79 -0.97 -11.22 -23.96
CA SER A 79 -2.04 -12.07 -24.50
C SER A 79 -2.69 -11.49 -25.77
N THR A 80 -2.76 -10.16 -25.89
CA THR A 80 -3.53 -9.49 -26.94
C THR A 80 -2.70 -8.90 -28.06
N GLY A 81 -1.39 -8.66 -27.85
CA GLY A 81 -0.56 -7.88 -28.77
C GLY A 81 -0.94 -6.42 -28.86
N GLN A 82 -1.72 -5.92 -27.89
CA GLN A 82 -2.19 -4.54 -27.84
C GLN A 82 -1.87 -3.89 -26.50
N TYR A 83 -1.80 -2.55 -26.48
CA TYR A 83 -1.64 -1.82 -25.22
C TYR A 83 -2.83 -2.09 -24.28
N PRO A 84 -2.58 -2.42 -23.01
CA PRO A 84 -3.62 -2.87 -22.06
C PRO A 84 -4.67 -1.78 -21.77
N HIS A 85 -4.31 -0.51 -22.00
CA HIS A 85 -5.20 0.64 -21.84
C HIS A 85 -6.41 0.60 -22.77
N ARG A 86 -6.29 -0.01 -23.97
CA ARG A 86 -7.43 -0.23 -24.89
C ARG A 86 -8.56 -1.02 -24.23
N TRP A 87 -8.20 -1.89 -23.26
CA TRP A 87 -9.10 -2.78 -22.54
C TRP A 87 -9.47 -2.28 -21.15
N ARG A 88 -9.08 -1.03 -20.83
CA ARG A 88 -9.28 -0.41 -19.50
C ARG A 88 -8.73 -1.27 -18.34
N ILE A 89 -7.63 -1.98 -18.57
CA ILE A 89 -6.90 -2.70 -17.54
C ILE A 89 -5.53 -2.01 -17.41
N THR A 90 -5.49 -1.00 -16.53
CA THR A 90 -4.36 -0.08 -16.38
C THR A 90 -3.53 -0.36 -15.12
N SER A 91 -4.07 -1.19 -14.19
CA SER A 91 -3.43 -1.67 -12.99
C SER A 91 -3.89 -3.10 -12.68
N TYR A 92 -3.40 -3.70 -11.58
CA TYR A 92 -3.84 -5.05 -11.19
C TYR A 92 -5.35 -5.08 -10.91
N LEU A 93 -5.99 -6.10 -11.40
CA LEU A 93 -7.40 -6.35 -11.10
C LEU A 93 -7.57 -6.77 -9.63
N ASN A 94 -8.68 -6.38 -9.03
CA ASN A 94 -9.02 -6.68 -7.65
C ASN A 94 -10.54 -6.95 -7.55
N ASN A 95 -11.13 -6.74 -6.38
CA ASN A 95 -12.56 -6.83 -6.21
C ASN A 95 -13.31 -5.78 -7.07
N ARG A 96 -14.58 -6.05 -7.31
CA ARG A 96 -15.45 -5.26 -8.19
C ARG A 96 -15.50 -3.78 -7.82
N ARG A 97 -15.60 -3.47 -6.53
CA ARG A 97 -15.65 -2.09 -6.04
C ARG A 97 -14.36 -1.33 -6.35
N ASP A 98 -13.21 -1.94 -6.08
CA ASP A 98 -11.92 -1.29 -6.29
C ASP A 98 -11.61 -1.13 -7.78
N ASN A 99 -11.97 -2.09 -8.64
CA ASN A 99 -11.86 -1.96 -10.09
C ASN A 99 -12.72 -0.80 -10.61
N LYS A 100 -13.99 -0.72 -10.16
CA LYS A 100 -14.90 0.38 -10.53
C LYS A 100 -14.36 1.74 -10.12
N ARG A 101 -13.87 1.89 -8.89
CA ARG A 101 -13.29 3.15 -8.38
C ARG A 101 -12.06 3.59 -9.17
N ARG A 102 -11.28 2.65 -9.70
CA ARG A 102 -10.10 2.91 -10.54
C ARG A 102 -10.45 3.07 -12.02
N GLY A 103 -11.73 3.10 -12.39
CA GLY A 103 -12.18 3.21 -13.78
C GLY A 103 -11.81 2.02 -14.66
N MET A 104 -11.46 0.88 -14.04
CA MET A 104 -10.99 -0.31 -14.74
C MET A 104 -12.13 -1.25 -15.11
N ALA A 105 -11.89 -2.06 -16.13
CA ALA A 105 -12.74 -3.21 -16.45
C ALA A 105 -12.73 -4.24 -15.28
N GLN A 106 -13.76 -5.07 -15.20
CA GLN A 106 -13.83 -6.16 -14.21
C GLN A 106 -13.07 -7.40 -14.66
N TRP A 107 -12.92 -7.60 -15.96
CA TRP A 107 -12.16 -8.66 -16.63
C TRP A 107 -11.76 -8.19 -18.04
N LEU A 108 -10.88 -8.96 -18.69
CA LEU A 108 -10.55 -8.74 -20.09
C LEU A 108 -11.77 -9.04 -20.95
N ASP A 109 -12.15 -8.09 -21.80
CA ASP A 109 -13.28 -8.25 -22.72
C ASP A 109 -13.04 -9.45 -23.67
N LEU A 110 -14.04 -10.29 -23.85
CA LEU A 110 -13.98 -11.42 -24.76
C LEU A 110 -13.74 -11.03 -26.23
N LYS A 111 -13.97 -9.76 -26.59
CA LYS A 111 -13.64 -9.22 -27.91
C LYS A 111 -12.14 -8.98 -28.11
N ALA A 112 -11.34 -9.05 -27.05
CA ALA A 112 -9.90 -8.85 -27.16
C ALA A 112 -9.25 -9.92 -28.08
N PRO A 113 -8.26 -9.54 -28.91
CA PRO A 113 -7.60 -10.45 -29.85
C PRO A 113 -6.61 -11.34 -29.12
N ILE A 114 -7.11 -12.41 -28.52
CA ILE A 114 -6.28 -13.34 -27.73
C ILE A 114 -5.53 -14.31 -28.66
N LEU A 115 -4.20 -14.36 -28.54
CA LEU A 115 -3.33 -15.25 -29.32
C LEU A 115 -3.76 -16.72 -29.21
N ALA A 116 -4.05 -17.21 -28.01
CA ALA A 116 -4.50 -18.59 -27.80
C ALA A 116 -5.75 -18.94 -28.61
N ARG A 117 -6.74 -18.04 -28.65
CA ARG A 117 -7.98 -18.23 -29.42
C ARG A 117 -7.71 -18.36 -30.93
N GLU A 118 -6.84 -17.54 -31.47
CA GLU A 118 -6.52 -17.59 -32.90
C GLU A 118 -5.66 -18.82 -33.23
N LEU A 119 -4.77 -19.23 -32.33
CA LEU A 119 -4.03 -20.49 -32.46
C LEU A 119 -4.95 -21.72 -32.41
N GLN A 120 -5.91 -21.73 -31.45
CA GLN A 120 -6.91 -22.78 -31.33
C GLN A 120 -7.71 -22.94 -32.65
N LYS A 121 -8.21 -21.81 -33.21
CA LYS A 121 -8.88 -21.81 -34.52
C LYS A 121 -7.99 -22.30 -35.64
N SER A 122 -6.68 -22.10 -35.51
CA SER A 122 -5.67 -22.60 -36.46
C SER A 122 -5.27 -24.05 -36.22
N GLY A 123 -5.92 -24.75 -35.27
CA GLY A 123 -5.70 -26.18 -35.02
C GLY A 123 -4.62 -26.49 -33.98
N TYR A 124 -4.17 -25.55 -33.21
CA TYR A 124 -3.31 -25.81 -32.04
C TYR A 124 -4.14 -26.40 -30.90
N ALA A 125 -3.51 -27.27 -30.11
CA ALA A 125 -3.94 -27.52 -28.74
C ALA A 125 -3.46 -26.37 -27.86
N THR A 126 -4.30 -25.83 -26.98
CA THR A 126 -4.01 -24.61 -26.21
C THR A 126 -4.20 -24.83 -24.72
N GLY A 127 -3.18 -24.54 -23.91
CA GLY A 127 -3.16 -24.74 -22.47
C GLY A 127 -2.73 -23.50 -21.69
N HIS A 128 -3.38 -23.22 -20.53
CA HIS A 128 -2.98 -22.19 -19.60
C HIS A 128 -2.79 -22.75 -18.19
N PHE A 129 -1.57 -22.67 -17.65
CA PHE A 129 -1.21 -23.22 -16.36
C PHE A 129 -0.47 -22.18 -15.53
N GLY A 130 -1.05 -21.77 -14.39
CA GLY A 130 -0.52 -20.74 -13.50
C GLY A 130 -1.46 -19.53 -13.30
N LYS A 131 -0.90 -18.39 -12.97
CA LYS A 131 -1.64 -17.17 -12.67
C LYS A 131 -2.31 -16.57 -13.91
N TRP A 132 -3.62 -16.34 -13.85
CA TRP A 132 -4.37 -15.67 -14.93
C TRP A 132 -4.36 -14.14 -14.78
N HIS A 133 -4.91 -13.62 -13.71
CA HIS A 133 -5.00 -12.22 -13.31
C HIS A 133 -5.59 -11.25 -14.37
N MET A 134 -6.46 -11.73 -15.23
CA MET A 134 -7.20 -10.92 -16.20
C MET A 134 -8.73 -11.00 -16.00
N GLY A 135 -9.15 -11.30 -14.76
CA GLY A 135 -10.55 -11.40 -14.31
C GLY A 135 -10.87 -12.70 -13.57
N GLY A 136 -11.96 -12.71 -12.79
CA GLY A 136 -12.38 -13.86 -11.99
C GLY A 136 -11.69 -13.95 -10.63
N GLN A 137 -11.64 -12.82 -9.91
CA GLN A 137 -11.02 -12.70 -8.61
C GLN A 137 -12.06 -12.28 -7.56
N ARG A 138 -12.02 -12.89 -6.36
CA ARG A 138 -12.84 -12.54 -5.19
C ARG A 138 -14.34 -12.48 -5.51
N ASP A 139 -14.93 -11.27 -5.58
CA ASP A 139 -16.35 -11.05 -5.82
C ASP A 139 -16.74 -10.91 -7.30
N VAL A 140 -15.80 -11.18 -8.23
CA VAL A 140 -16.02 -11.17 -9.68
C VAL A 140 -16.26 -12.59 -10.19
N ALA A 141 -17.26 -13.27 -9.62
CA ALA A 141 -17.59 -14.66 -9.91
C ALA A 141 -18.32 -14.87 -11.26
N ASP A 142 -18.74 -13.79 -11.89
CA ASP A 142 -19.39 -13.76 -13.22
C ASP A 142 -18.42 -13.42 -14.36
N ALA A 143 -17.10 -13.41 -14.09
CA ALA A 143 -16.11 -13.27 -15.15
C ALA A 143 -16.14 -14.49 -16.10
N PRO A 144 -15.80 -14.30 -17.39
CA PRO A 144 -15.72 -15.39 -18.35
C PRO A 144 -14.76 -16.49 -17.91
N ALA A 145 -15.07 -17.74 -18.25
CA ALA A 145 -14.16 -18.85 -18.03
C ALA A 145 -12.92 -18.72 -18.92
N ILE A 146 -11.80 -19.28 -18.48
CA ILE A 146 -10.54 -19.23 -19.26
C ILE A 146 -10.68 -19.92 -20.59
N SER A 147 -11.52 -20.94 -20.68
CA SER A 147 -11.87 -21.60 -21.96
C SER A 147 -12.50 -20.66 -22.99
N GLU A 148 -13.22 -19.64 -22.57
CA GLU A 148 -13.81 -18.65 -23.49
C GLU A 148 -12.76 -17.74 -24.15
N TYR A 149 -11.54 -17.70 -23.57
CA TYR A 149 -10.40 -17.02 -24.18
C TYR A 149 -9.59 -17.91 -25.14
N GLY A 150 -10.08 -19.13 -25.44
CA GLY A 150 -9.51 -20.03 -26.42
C GLY A 150 -8.45 -20.97 -25.87
N PHE A 151 -8.60 -21.41 -24.61
CA PHE A 151 -7.78 -22.45 -24.00
C PHE A 151 -8.60 -23.76 -23.88
N ASP A 152 -8.08 -24.84 -24.44
CA ASP A 152 -8.68 -26.20 -24.35
C ASP A 152 -8.57 -26.73 -22.91
N GLU A 153 -7.44 -26.47 -22.26
CA GLU A 153 -7.20 -26.83 -20.86
C GLU A 153 -6.66 -25.67 -20.04
N SER A 154 -7.03 -25.63 -18.77
CA SER A 154 -6.48 -24.66 -17.82
C SER A 154 -6.35 -25.25 -16.42
N LEU A 155 -5.36 -24.79 -15.68
CA LEU A 155 -5.23 -24.98 -14.24
C LEU A 155 -4.64 -23.70 -13.65
N THR A 156 -5.41 -22.97 -12.83
CA THR A 156 -4.99 -21.69 -12.28
C THR A 156 -4.90 -21.75 -10.76
N ASN A 157 -4.17 -20.82 -10.19
CA ASN A 157 -4.20 -20.62 -8.76
C ASN A 157 -5.40 -19.72 -8.34
N PHE A 158 -5.19 -18.76 -7.44
CA PHE A 158 -6.22 -17.88 -6.89
C PHE A 158 -7.10 -17.17 -7.94
N GLU A 159 -6.54 -16.76 -9.07
CA GLU A 159 -7.20 -15.89 -10.06
C GLU A 159 -7.66 -16.67 -11.30
N GLY A 160 -8.67 -16.13 -12.02
CA GLY A 160 -9.28 -16.75 -13.17
C GLY A 160 -10.46 -17.67 -12.82
N MET A 161 -11.34 -17.94 -13.80
CA MET A 161 -12.48 -18.85 -13.66
C MET A 161 -12.15 -20.20 -14.30
N GLY A 162 -12.36 -21.30 -13.57
CA GLY A 162 -12.07 -22.66 -14.03
C GLY A 162 -11.38 -23.51 -12.95
N PRO A 163 -10.79 -24.67 -13.31
CA PRO A 163 -10.06 -25.54 -12.37
C PRO A 163 -8.92 -24.79 -11.67
N LYS A 164 -8.71 -25.10 -10.38
CA LYS A 164 -7.75 -24.39 -9.52
C LYS A 164 -6.79 -25.30 -8.80
N LEU A 165 -5.54 -24.84 -8.68
CA LEU A 165 -4.50 -25.39 -7.82
C LEU A 165 -4.18 -24.37 -6.73
N LEU A 166 -4.77 -24.55 -5.54
CA LEU A 166 -4.70 -23.58 -4.45
C LEU A 166 -3.49 -23.86 -3.53
N PRO A 167 -2.81 -22.81 -3.03
CA PRO A 167 -1.60 -22.98 -2.25
C PRO A 167 -1.86 -23.27 -0.77
N LEU A 168 -1.27 -24.35 -0.28
CA LEU A 168 -1.04 -24.62 1.14
C LEU A 168 0.29 -23.99 1.54
N THR A 169 0.31 -23.33 2.70
CA THR A 169 1.53 -22.73 3.24
C THR A 169 2.12 -23.58 4.34
N GLU A 170 3.43 -23.60 4.43
CA GLU A 170 4.17 -24.29 5.46
C GLU A 170 5.37 -23.46 5.87
N LYS A 171 5.61 -23.32 7.17
CA LYS A 171 6.76 -22.60 7.70
C LYS A 171 7.32 -23.29 8.94
N PRO A 172 8.62 -23.13 9.23
CA PRO A 172 9.19 -23.65 10.46
C PRO A 172 8.44 -23.15 11.70
N ASP A 173 8.27 -24.02 12.68
CA ASP A 173 7.80 -23.63 14.00
C ASP A 173 8.99 -23.01 14.78
N PRO A 174 8.89 -21.74 15.22
CA PRO A 174 9.94 -21.12 16.05
C PRO A 174 10.21 -21.86 17.36
N ALA A 175 9.27 -22.66 17.86
CA ALA A 175 9.41 -23.48 19.04
C ALA A 175 10.09 -24.83 18.80
N GLY A 176 10.49 -25.15 17.55
CA GLY A 176 11.11 -26.41 17.17
C GLY A 176 10.15 -27.58 17.04
N GLY A 177 8.83 -27.32 16.95
CA GLY A 177 7.79 -28.32 16.74
C GLY A 177 7.57 -28.68 15.27
N ALA A 178 6.45 -29.34 14.98
CA ALA A 178 6.04 -29.64 13.61
C ALA A 178 5.78 -28.34 12.82
N PRO A 179 6.06 -28.31 11.50
CA PRO A 179 5.86 -27.13 10.70
C PRO A 179 4.42 -26.57 10.77
N ILE A 180 4.30 -25.26 10.84
CA ILE A 180 3.00 -24.57 10.92
C ILE A 180 2.38 -24.53 9.53
N GLN A 181 1.21 -25.14 9.40
CA GLN A 181 0.43 -25.23 8.16
C GLN A 181 -0.58 -24.08 8.06
N GLY A 182 -0.87 -23.65 6.82
CA GLY A 182 -1.89 -22.65 6.53
C GLY A 182 -2.38 -22.68 5.10
N ARG A 183 -3.22 -21.71 4.72
CA ARG A 183 -3.76 -21.56 3.37
C ARG A 183 -3.65 -20.10 2.91
N ILE A 184 -3.30 -19.91 1.64
CA ILE A 184 -3.42 -18.63 0.97
C ILE A 184 -4.65 -18.68 0.06
N TRP A 185 -5.39 -17.58 0.01
CA TRP A 185 -6.52 -17.41 -0.90
C TRP A 185 -7.68 -18.39 -0.68
N ALA A 186 -7.89 -18.85 0.54
CA ALA A 186 -8.97 -19.79 0.88
C ALA A 186 -10.37 -19.32 0.41
N ASP A 187 -10.59 -17.99 0.36
CA ASP A 187 -11.82 -17.40 -0.14
C ASP A 187 -12.01 -17.55 -1.66
N ALA A 188 -10.98 -17.92 -2.40
CA ALA A 188 -11.06 -18.17 -3.83
C ALA A 188 -11.78 -19.48 -4.17
N GLU A 189 -12.03 -20.36 -3.22
CA GLU A 189 -12.76 -21.63 -3.42
C GLU A 189 -14.14 -21.40 -4.04
N ARG A 190 -14.81 -20.31 -3.73
CA ARG A 190 -16.12 -19.93 -4.29
C ARG A 190 -16.09 -19.54 -5.77
N LEU A 191 -14.90 -19.26 -6.34
CA LEU A 191 -14.74 -18.77 -7.71
C LEU A 191 -14.46 -19.87 -8.73
N GLY A 192 -14.40 -21.16 -8.33
CA GLY A 192 -14.05 -22.23 -9.24
C GLY A 192 -14.60 -23.59 -8.86
N LYS A 193 -14.53 -24.53 -9.82
CA LYS A 193 -14.81 -25.96 -9.65
C LYS A 193 -13.52 -26.75 -9.89
N GLY A 194 -13.43 -27.96 -9.38
CA GLY A 194 -12.25 -28.84 -9.57
C GLY A 194 -11.04 -28.32 -8.78
N LEU A 195 -11.25 -28.08 -7.48
CA LEU A 195 -10.22 -27.57 -6.58
C LEU A 195 -9.20 -28.65 -6.22
N GLN A 196 -7.93 -28.28 -6.30
CA GLN A 196 -6.79 -29.07 -5.84
C GLN A 196 -5.96 -28.21 -4.90
N TRP A 197 -5.30 -28.82 -3.91
CA TRP A 197 -4.43 -28.13 -2.97
C TRP A 197 -3.01 -28.69 -3.07
N MET A 198 -2.01 -27.81 -3.07
CA MET A 198 -0.60 -28.17 -3.12
C MET A 198 0.23 -27.23 -2.25
N GLN A 199 1.32 -27.72 -1.69
CA GLN A 199 2.27 -26.86 -0.97
C GLN A 199 2.74 -25.69 -1.86
N ARG A 200 2.69 -24.46 -1.32
CA ARG A 200 3.08 -23.25 -2.05
C ARG A 200 4.50 -23.35 -2.61
N SER A 201 5.40 -23.95 -1.85
CA SER A 201 6.79 -24.19 -2.26
C SER A 201 6.93 -25.14 -3.45
N ARG A 202 5.87 -25.84 -3.85
CA ARG A 202 5.84 -26.82 -4.95
C ARG A 202 4.76 -26.52 -5.98
N ILE A 203 4.19 -25.33 -5.94
CA ILE A 203 3.02 -25.00 -6.78
C ILE A 203 3.32 -25.06 -8.27
N THR A 204 4.51 -24.65 -8.69
CA THR A 204 4.97 -24.74 -10.09
C THR A 204 5.10 -26.18 -10.55
N THR A 205 5.46 -27.13 -9.68
CA THR A 205 5.45 -28.57 -10.02
C THR A 205 4.07 -29.00 -10.50
N GLY A 206 2.99 -28.59 -9.83
CA GLY A 206 1.62 -28.95 -10.23
C GLY A 206 1.22 -28.37 -11.59
N PHE A 207 1.66 -27.17 -11.90
CA PHE A 207 1.45 -26.57 -13.23
C PHE A 207 2.29 -27.28 -14.31
N VAL A 208 3.52 -27.64 -13.99
CA VAL A 208 4.41 -28.42 -14.88
C VAL A 208 3.85 -29.80 -15.14
N ASP A 209 3.37 -30.51 -14.11
CA ASP A 209 2.74 -31.83 -14.28
C ASP A 209 1.55 -31.79 -15.25
N LYS A 210 0.71 -30.73 -15.07
CA LYS A 210 -0.43 -30.55 -15.98
C LYS A 210 0.02 -30.20 -17.40
N ALA A 211 1.06 -29.36 -17.56
CA ALA A 211 1.63 -29.04 -18.87
C ALA A 211 2.24 -30.26 -19.57
N LEU A 212 2.93 -31.13 -18.83
CA LEU A 212 3.50 -32.36 -19.38
C LEU A 212 2.42 -33.31 -19.91
N GLY A 213 1.38 -33.59 -19.12
CA GLY A 213 0.24 -34.38 -19.58
C GLY A 213 -0.46 -33.78 -20.81
N PHE A 214 -0.55 -32.45 -20.87
CA PHE A 214 -1.10 -31.72 -22.01
C PHE A 214 -0.22 -31.89 -23.28
N ILE A 215 1.10 -31.85 -23.17
CA ILE A 215 2.04 -32.09 -24.25
C ILE A 215 1.87 -33.53 -24.81
N ASP A 216 1.77 -34.51 -23.92
CA ASP A 216 1.59 -35.94 -24.34
C ASP A 216 0.25 -36.13 -25.08
N GLN A 217 -0.83 -35.48 -24.66
CA GLN A 217 -2.13 -35.49 -25.36
C GLN A 217 -2.04 -34.80 -26.73
N ALA A 218 -1.36 -33.63 -26.80
CA ALA A 218 -1.18 -32.92 -28.08
C ALA A 218 -0.35 -33.75 -29.07
N GLN A 219 0.74 -34.41 -28.62
CA GLN A 219 1.53 -35.33 -29.44
C GLN A 219 0.69 -36.53 -29.91
N THR A 220 -0.06 -37.16 -29.02
CA THR A 220 -0.97 -38.27 -29.37
C THR A 220 -1.99 -37.89 -30.43
N SER A 221 -2.50 -36.65 -30.34
CA SER A 221 -3.46 -36.06 -31.28
C SER A 221 -2.80 -35.50 -32.54
N ASN A 222 -1.48 -35.59 -32.68
CA ASN A 222 -0.69 -35.00 -33.76
C ASN A 222 -1.00 -33.49 -34.00
N LYS A 223 -1.20 -32.73 -32.91
CA LYS A 223 -1.46 -31.30 -32.95
C LYS A 223 -0.24 -30.51 -32.45
N PRO A 224 0.12 -29.38 -33.07
CA PRO A 224 1.01 -28.45 -32.45
C PRO A 224 0.35 -27.87 -31.19
N PHE A 225 1.14 -27.47 -30.19
CA PHE A 225 0.60 -26.91 -28.95
C PHE A 225 1.09 -25.50 -28.66
N PHE A 226 0.25 -24.76 -27.93
CA PHE A 226 0.55 -23.49 -27.32
C PHE A 226 0.29 -23.58 -25.84
N ILE A 227 1.31 -23.30 -25.02
CA ILE A 227 1.22 -23.35 -23.57
C ILE A 227 1.63 -22.00 -22.97
N ASN A 228 0.75 -21.42 -22.17
CA ASN A 228 1.11 -20.44 -21.16
C ASN A 228 1.43 -21.18 -19.85
N LEU A 229 2.70 -21.15 -19.43
CA LEU A 229 3.13 -21.59 -18.10
C LEU A 229 3.52 -20.33 -17.31
N TRP A 230 2.63 -19.86 -16.43
CA TRP A 230 2.74 -18.57 -15.75
C TRP A 230 2.89 -18.74 -14.24
N PRO A 231 4.09 -19.11 -13.75
CA PRO A 231 4.34 -19.31 -12.32
C PRO A 231 4.29 -17.99 -11.57
N ASP A 232 3.84 -18.05 -10.31
CA ASP A 232 3.73 -16.91 -9.41
C ASP A 232 4.50 -17.09 -8.10
N ASP A 233 5.45 -18.03 -8.08
CA ASP A 233 6.21 -18.43 -6.89
C ASP A 233 6.90 -17.24 -6.24
N VAL A 234 7.56 -16.39 -7.04
CA VAL A 234 8.34 -15.24 -6.60
C VAL A 234 7.50 -13.98 -6.34
N HIS A 235 6.17 -14.08 -6.41
CA HIS A 235 5.25 -13.06 -5.89
C HIS A 235 5.06 -13.22 -4.37
N GLY A 236 5.15 -12.14 -3.63
CA GLY A 236 4.94 -12.17 -2.17
C GLY A 236 3.52 -12.56 -1.75
N PRO A 237 3.32 -13.22 -0.60
CA PRO A 237 4.33 -13.63 0.38
C PRO A 237 5.12 -14.87 -0.05
N PHE A 238 6.40 -14.94 0.37
CA PHE A 238 7.33 -15.98 -0.06
C PHE A 238 7.28 -17.20 0.86
N TRP A 239 7.19 -18.39 0.26
CA TRP A 239 7.07 -19.68 0.94
C TRP A 239 8.02 -20.69 0.29
N PRO A 240 9.34 -20.61 0.55
CA PRO A 240 10.28 -21.60 0.04
C PRO A 240 10.07 -22.96 0.71
N PRO A 241 10.66 -24.03 0.19
CA PRO A 241 10.82 -25.28 0.93
C PRO A 241 11.47 -25.03 2.29
N LEU A 242 11.16 -25.89 3.27
CA LEU A 242 11.62 -25.71 4.66
C LEU A 242 13.15 -25.71 4.80
N ASP A 243 13.84 -26.51 4.00
CA ASP A 243 15.31 -26.59 3.94
C ASP A 243 15.96 -25.33 3.32
N LYS A 244 15.19 -24.55 2.56
CA LYS A 244 15.60 -23.26 1.97
C LYS A 244 15.03 -22.06 2.74
N TRP A 245 14.48 -22.27 3.94
CA TRP A 245 13.86 -21.21 4.72
C TRP A 245 14.90 -20.27 5.31
N GLY A 246 14.83 -18.98 4.96
CA GLY A 246 15.75 -17.94 5.43
C GLY A 246 15.11 -16.89 6.34
N GLY A 247 15.93 -16.20 7.14
CA GLY A 247 15.49 -15.25 8.15
C GLY A 247 15.06 -13.86 7.62
N SER A 248 15.29 -13.55 6.33
CA SER A 248 14.96 -12.25 5.74
C SER A 248 14.02 -12.37 4.53
N LYS A 249 13.29 -11.31 4.21
CA LYS A 249 12.45 -11.27 2.99
C LYS A 249 13.24 -11.67 1.74
N LYS A 250 14.47 -11.17 1.61
CA LYS A 250 15.35 -11.50 0.49
C LYS A 250 15.75 -12.97 0.47
N ALA A 251 16.11 -13.55 1.61
CA ALA A 251 16.48 -14.98 1.70
C ALA A 251 15.29 -15.88 1.36
N LEU A 252 14.09 -15.57 1.84
CA LEU A 252 12.87 -16.30 1.46
C LEU A 252 12.63 -16.23 -0.06
N TYR A 253 12.76 -15.04 -0.65
CA TYR A 253 12.65 -14.86 -2.09
C TYR A 253 13.66 -15.71 -2.86
N GLN A 254 14.92 -15.71 -2.44
CA GLN A 254 16.00 -16.49 -3.07
C GLN A 254 15.72 -17.99 -3.00
N GLY A 255 15.23 -18.49 -1.85
CA GLY A 255 14.83 -19.89 -1.69
C GLY A 255 13.66 -20.28 -2.58
N VAL A 256 12.71 -19.37 -2.80
CA VAL A 256 11.59 -19.59 -3.73
C VAL A 256 12.06 -19.60 -5.18
N LEU A 257 12.94 -18.67 -5.58
CA LEU A 257 13.46 -18.58 -6.95
C LEU A 257 14.26 -19.82 -7.33
N ASP A 258 15.14 -20.27 -6.44
CA ASP A 258 15.92 -21.49 -6.60
C ASP A 258 15.00 -22.74 -6.76
N SER A 259 14.00 -22.86 -5.89
CA SER A 259 13.02 -23.95 -5.98
C SER A 259 12.17 -23.89 -7.26
N MET A 260 11.82 -22.71 -7.74
CA MET A 260 11.06 -22.54 -8.98
C MET A 260 11.88 -23.00 -10.20
N ASP A 261 13.18 -22.65 -10.27
CA ASP A 261 14.08 -23.12 -11.33
C ASP A 261 14.15 -24.64 -11.38
N GLU A 262 14.31 -25.30 -10.23
CA GLU A 262 14.31 -26.76 -10.10
C GLU A 262 13.00 -27.39 -10.59
N GLN A 263 11.85 -26.76 -10.28
CA GLN A 263 10.53 -27.25 -10.68
C GLN A 263 10.29 -27.12 -12.19
N LEU A 264 10.80 -26.04 -12.82
CA LEU A 264 10.72 -25.84 -14.27
C LEU A 264 11.57 -26.84 -15.08
N ALA A 265 12.62 -27.39 -14.49
CA ALA A 265 13.56 -28.32 -15.13
C ALA A 265 12.85 -29.48 -15.87
N ARG A 266 11.82 -30.06 -15.26
CA ARG A 266 11.10 -31.19 -15.82
C ARG A 266 10.44 -30.89 -17.17
N LEU A 267 9.87 -29.66 -17.30
CA LEU A 267 9.29 -29.23 -18.57
C LEU A 267 10.37 -28.98 -19.62
N PHE A 268 11.44 -28.31 -19.24
CA PHE A 268 12.55 -28.00 -20.14
C PHE A 268 13.23 -29.28 -20.61
N ASP A 269 13.51 -30.21 -19.71
CA ASP A 269 14.11 -31.50 -20.03
C ASP A 269 13.23 -32.38 -20.93
N ARG A 270 11.92 -32.40 -20.70
CA ARG A 270 10.97 -33.14 -21.56
C ARG A 270 11.05 -32.66 -23.01
N ILE A 271 11.13 -31.33 -23.20
CA ILE A 271 11.19 -30.75 -24.55
C ILE A 271 12.58 -30.92 -25.16
N ARG A 272 13.64 -30.71 -24.39
CA ARG A 272 15.02 -30.78 -24.87
C ARG A 272 15.49 -32.19 -25.23
N LYS A 273 15.05 -33.22 -24.49
CA LYS A 273 15.48 -34.61 -24.67
C LYS A 273 14.70 -35.34 -25.77
N ASP A 274 13.55 -34.83 -26.18
CA ASP A 274 12.79 -35.41 -27.30
C ASP A 274 13.15 -34.68 -28.61
N PRO A 275 13.84 -35.31 -29.58
CA PRO A 275 14.27 -34.63 -30.81
C PRO A 275 13.11 -33.99 -31.60
N LYS A 276 11.91 -34.58 -31.59
CA LYS A 276 10.75 -34.04 -32.29
C LYS A 276 10.26 -32.76 -31.65
N LEU A 277 10.32 -32.67 -30.33
CA LEU A 277 9.95 -31.44 -29.60
C LEU A 277 11.07 -30.41 -29.67
N ARG A 278 12.33 -30.84 -29.43
CA ARG A 278 13.50 -29.96 -29.44
C ARG A 278 13.61 -29.16 -30.73
N ASP A 279 13.48 -29.84 -31.85
CA ASP A 279 13.72 -29.27 -33.17
C ASP A 279 12.54 -28.43 -33.70
N ASN A 280 11.35 -28.50 -33.04
CA ASN A 280 10.14 -27.79 -33.47
C ASN A 280 9.39 -27.12 -32.31
N THR A 281 10.09 -26.64 -31.29
CA THR A 281 9.48 -25.91 -30.17
C THR A 281 10.20 -24.60 -29.90
N ILE A 282 9.41 -23.55 -29.63
CA ILE A 282 9.87 -22.26 -29.16
C ILE A 282 9.51 -22.16 -27.67
N ILE A 283 10.51 -21.96 -26.81
CA ILE A 283 10.32 -21.63 -25.40
C ILE A 283 10.73 -20.18 -25.20
N THR A 284 9.87 -19.37 -24.60
CA THR A 284 10.22 -18.01 -24.16
C THR A 284 10.11 -17.94 -22.65
N VAL A 285 11.12 -17.34 -21.98
CA VAL A 285 11.15 -17.14 -20.52
C VAL A 285 11.36 -15.66 -20.23
N CYS A 286 10.41 -15.03 -19.56
CA CYS A 286 10.49 -13.62 -19.17
C CYS A 286 9.62 -13.34 -17.93
N SER A 287 9.73 -12.12 -17.37
CA SER A 287 8.90 -11.64 -16.25
C SER A 287 7.81 -10.69 -16.71
N ASP A 288 6.72 -10.61 -15.96
CA ASP A 288 5.59 -9.72 -16.27
C ASP A 288 5.80 -8.27 -15.83
N ASN A 289 6.67 -8.01 -14.88
CA ASN A 289 7.10 -6.68 -14.44
C ASN A 289 8.44 -6.77 -13.67
N GLY A 290 8.90 -5.66 -13.12
CA GLY A 290 10.08 -5.62 -12.27
C GLY A 290 9.87 -6.34 -10.93
N HIS A 291 10.97 -6.54 -10.23
CA HIS A 291 11.03 -7.30 -8.97
C HIS A 291 10.16 -6.72 -7.85
N GLU A 292 9.74 -7.61 -6.95
CA GLU A 292 9.14 -7.21 -5.66
C GLU A 292 10.14 -6.41 -4.83
N PRO A 293 9.80 -5.17 -4.41
CA PRO A 293 10.70 -4.32 -3.62
C PRO A 293 11.20 -4.98 -2.33
N GLY A 294 12.51 -4.89 -2.10
CA GLY A 294 13.17 -5.47 -0.92
C GLY A 294 13.37 -6.98 -0.96
N ALA A 295 13.10 -7.64 -2.10
CA ALA A 295 13.27 -9.07 -2.29
C ALA A 295 14.16 -9.40 -3.50
N GLY A 296 13.69 -9.15 -4.72
CA GLY A 296 14.42 -9.36 -5.95
C GLY A 296 15.33 -8.19 -6.35
N THR A 297 15.86 -8.21 -7.57
CA THR A 297 16.77 -7.19 -8.07
C THR A 297 16.62 -6.95 -9.58
N SER A 298 16.67 -5.68 -9.98
CA SER A 298 16.72 -5.27 -11.40
C SER A 298 18.00 -4.50 -11.74
N LYS A 299 19.06 -4.68 -10.95
CA LYS A 299 20.34 -3.98 -11.20
C LYS A 299 20.85 -4.21 -12.64
N PRO A 300 21.45 -3.19 -13.28
CA PRO A 300 21.77 -1.84 -12.75
C PRO A 300 20.61 -0.83 -12.85
N PHE A 301 19.39 -1.26 -13.21
CA PHE A 301 18.26 -0.41 -13.54
C PHE A 301 17.58 0.17 -12.31
N ARG A 302 17.17 1.44 -12.43
CA ARG A 302 16.35 2.15 -11.42
C ARG A 302 14.93 1.58 -11.35
N GLY A 303 14.35 1.56 -10.15
CA GLY A 303 12.97 1.18 -9.93
C GLY A 303 12.74 -0.32 -9.77
N ALA A 304 11.50 -0.69 -9.63
CA ALA A 304 11.01 -2.03 -9.32
C ALA A 304 9.56 -2.18 -9.81
N LYS A 305 8.87 -3.24 -9.43
CA LYS A 305 7.41 -3.40 -9.61
C LYS A 305 6.68 -2.10 -9.31
N THR A 306 5.71 -1.72 -10.13
CA THR A 306 4.90 -0.51 -10.09
C THR A 306 5.56 0.76 -10.64
N TRP A 307 6.84 0.75 -10.95
CA TRP A 307 7.57 1.91 -11.45
C TRP A 307 7.78 1.85 -12.96
N MET A 308 7.66 3.00 -13.64
CA MET A 308 7.91 3.07 -15.08
C MET A 308 9.38 3.32 -15.46
N TYR A 309 10.28 3.37 -14.47
CA TYR A 309 11.71 3.31 -14.73
C TYR A 309 12.13 1.92 -15.25
N GLU A 310 13.31 1.82 -15.82
CA GLU A 310 13.81 0.59 -16.47
C GLU A 310 13.65 -0.65 -15.58
N GLY A 311 13.95 -0.55 -14.27
CA GLY A 311 13.84 -1.67 -13.34
C GLY A 311 12.41 -2.18 -13.11
N GLY A 312 11.38 -1.44 -13.51
CA GLY A 312 9.99 -1.87 -13.41
C GLY A 312 9.40 -2.41 -14.70
N ILE A 313 9.96 -2.04 -15.86
CA ILE A 313 9.39 -2.38 -17.18
C ILE A 313 10.35 -3.14 -18.10
N ARG A 314 11.65 -3.16 -17.84
CA ARG A 314 12.63 -3.96 -18.60
C ARG A 314 12.76 -5.33 -17.98
N SER A 315 12.45 -6.36 -18.75
CA SER A 315 12.43 -7.76 -18.33
C SER A 315 13.58 -8.54 -18.96
N PRO A 316 14.14 -9.54 -18.29
CA PRO A 316 14.98 -10.50 -18.98
C PRO A 316 14.11 -11.27 -19.99
N LEU A 317 14.66 -11.60 -21.15
CA LEU A 317 13.99 -12.51 -22.08
C LEU A 317 15.02 -13.54 -22.59
N ILE A 318 14.67 -14.81 -22.46
CA ILE A 318 15.36 -15.92 -23.09
C ILE A 318 14.44 -16.51 -24.13
N VAL A 319 14.96 -16.75 -25.34
CA VAL A 319 14.26 -17.50 -26.40
C VAL A 319 15.08 -18.71 -26.74
N TRP A 320 14.49 -19.90 -26.58
CA TRP A 320 15.09 -21.16 -26.88
C TRP A 320 14.29 -21.82 -28.02
N ALA A 321 14.92 -22.07 -29.17
CA ALA A 321 14.32 -22.71 -30.34
C ALA A 321 15.44 -23.26 -31.27
N PRO A 322 16.24 -24.22 -30.80
CA PRO A 322 17.49 -24.62 -31.48
C PRO A 322 17.26 -25.16 -32.90
N GLY A 323 16.11 -25.78 -33.19
CA GLY A 323 15.80 -26.25 -34.55
C GLY A 323 15.31 -25.13 -35.51
N LEU A 324 15.07 -23.94 -35.04
CA LEU A 324 14.59 -22.79 -35.83
C LEU A 324 15.63 -21.66 -35.93
N MET A 325 16.63 -21.65 -35.04
CA MET A 325 17.68 -20.66 -34.93
C MET A 325 18.88 -20.98 -35.79
N PRO A 326 19.56 -19.98 -36.37
CA PRO A 326 20.90 -20.13 -36.89
C PRO A 326 21.87 -20.60 -35.81
N LYS A 327 22.77 -21.55 -36.14
CA LYS A 327 23.73 -22.08 -35.16
C LYS A 327 24.60 -21.03 -34.49
N GLU A 328 24.98 -20.01 -35.24
CA GLU A 328 25.77 -18.84 -34.78
C GLU A 328 25.03 -17.92 -33.78
N SER A 329 23.74 -18.04 -33.70
CA SER A 329 22.92 -17.28 -32.76
C SER A 329 22.74 -17.99 -31.42
N ILE A 330 22.96 -19.29 -31.37
CA ILE A 330 22.80 -20.11 -30.17
C ILE A 330 23.86 -19.73 -29.14
N GLY A 331 23.46 -19.55 -27.87
CA GLY A 331 24.33 -19.17 -26.77
C GLY A 331 24.74 -17.69 -26.75
N THR A 332 24.16 -16.87 -27.64
CA THR A 332 24.50 -15.45 -27.74
C THR A 332 23.59 -14.54 -26.92
N ALA A 333 24.03 -13.27 -26.76
CA ALA A 333 23.21 -12.21 -26.20
C ALA A 333 22.94 -11.13 -27.26
N ASN A 334 21.67 -10.84 -27.50
CA ASN A 334 21.26 -9.70 -28.32
C ASN A 334 21.01 -8.49 -27.40
N SER A 335 21.95 -7.54 -27.43
CA SER A 335 21.93 -6.30 -26.67
C SER A 335 21.54 -5.07 -27.50
N THR A 336 21.16 -5.24 -28.76
CA THR A 336 20.86 -4.13 -29.67
C THR A 336 19.38 -4.02 -30.03
N SER A 337 18.68 -5.14 -30.18
CA SER A 337 17.29 -5.15 -30.58
C SER A 337 16.38 -4.71 -29.43
N VAL A 338 15.56 -3.69 -29.67
CA VAL A 338 14.57 -3.15 -28.73
C VAL A 338 13.18 -3.57 -29.16
N PHE A 339 12.44 -4.27 -28.29
CA PHE A 339 11.06 -4.67 -28.53
C PHE A 339 10.36 -5.02 -27.20
N SER A 340 9.06 -5.30 -27.28
CA SER A 340 8.26 -5.53 -26.09
C SER A 340 7.33 -6.72 -26.18
N ALA A 341 6.57 -7.00 -25.11
CA ALA A 341 5.65 -8.12 -25.04
C ALA A 341 4.56 -8.10 -26.13
N ILE A 342 4.09 -6.92 -26.56
CA ILE A 342 3.15 -6.83 -27.69
C ILE A 342 3.80 -7.26 -29.02
N ASP A 343 5.10 -7.02 -29.18
CA ASP A 343 5.85 -7.44 -30.36
C ASP A 343 6.14 -8.94 -30.33
N LEU A 344 6.45 -9.46 -29.15
CA LEU A 344 6.60 -10.92 -28.94
C LEU A 344 5.30 -11.64 -29.35
N ASN A 345 4.15 -11.15 -28.88
CA ASN A 345 2.85 -11.69 -29.27
C ASN A 345 2.66 -11.68 -30.80
N ARG A 346 2.86 -10.52 -31.45
CA ARG A 346 2.72 -10.38 -32.90
C ARG A 346 3.67 -11.28 -33.69
N SER A 347 4.88 -11.46 -33.17
CA SER A 347 5.88 -12.34 -33.78
C SER A 347 5.54 -13.82 -33.65
N LEU A 348 4.90 -14.22 -32.56
CA LEU A 348 4.39 -15.59 -32.39
C LEU A 348 3.30 -15.92 -33.42
N TYR A 349 2.44 -14.96 -33.79
CA TYR A 349 1.52 -15.13 -34.93
C TYR A 349 2.27 -15.46 -36.24
N ALA A 350 3.34 -14.72 -36.52
CA ALA A 350 4.12 -14.93 -37.72
C ALA A 350 4.86 -16.29 -37.71
N LEU A 351 5.50 -16.64 -36.57
CA LEU A 351 6.22 -17.91 -36.40
C LEU A 351 5.30 -19.13 -36.47
N THR A 352 4.05 -19.00 -36.09
CA THR A 352 3.05 -20.07 -36.16
C THR A 352 2.21 -20.04 -37.44
N SER A 353 2.52 -19.15 -38.36
CA SER A 353 1.74 -18.95 -39.59
C SER A 353 0.25 -18.71 -39.32
N THR A 354 -0.05 -18.01 -38.22
CA THR A 354 -1.42 -17.65 -37.80
C THR A 354 -1.67 -16.19 -38.12
N ILE A 355 -2.87 -15.85 -38.54
CA ILE A 355 -3.24 -14.47 -38.90
C ILE A 355 -4.06 -13.87 -37.73
N PRO A 356 -3.67 -12.72 -37.18
CA PRO A 356 -4.48 -12.05 -36.18
C PRO A 356 -5.82 -11.58 -36.76
N SER A 357 -6.90 -11.69 -36.01
CA SER A 357 -8.24 -11.32 -36.41
C SER A 357 -8.46 -9.78 -36.49
N THR A 358 -7.52 -9.00 -35.96
CA THR A 358 -7.56 -7.51 -35.99
C THR A 358 -6.14 -6.94 -35.97
N THR A 359 -6.03 -5.63 -36.18
CA THR A 359 -4.77 -4.91 -36.08
C THR A 359 -4.24 -4.95 -34.64
N LEU A 360 -2.98 -5.29 -34.50
CA LEU A 360 -2.25 -5.28 -33.25
C LEU A 360 -1.36 -4.03 -33.13
N ASP A 361 -1.00 -3.64 -31.88
CA ASP A 361 -0.04 -2.58 -31.64
C ASP A 361 1.42 -3.10 -31.75
N GLY A 362 1.59 -4.40 -31.65
CA GLY A 362 2.89 -5.08 -31.81
C GLY A 362 3.36 -5.16 -33.25
N GLU A 363 4.67 -5.09 -33.43
CA GLU A 363 5.35 -5.28 -34.72
C GLU A 363 5.85 -6.73 -34.88
N ASP A 364 5.91 -7.22 -36.11
CA ASP A 364 6.48 -8.52 -36.40
C ASP A 364 8.01 -8.49 -36.37
N LEU A 365 8.60 -9.05 -35.35
CA LEU A 365 10.03 -9.22 -35.15
C LEU A 365 10.40 -10.72 -35.10
N SER A 366 9.65 -11.58 -35.76
CA SER A 366 9.83 -13.04 -35.77
C SER A 366 11.26 -13.43 -36.14
N GLN A 367 11.86 -12.76 -37.15
CA GLN A 367 13.22 -13.04 -37.55
C GLN A 367 14.26 -12.62 -36.51
N THR A 368 13.99 -11.55 -35.76
CA THR A 368 14.85 -11.11 -34.64
C THR A 368 14.77 -12.11 -33.46
N ILE A 369 13.55 -12.56 -33.12
CA ILE A 369 13.29 -13.46 -32.00
C ILE A 369 14.00 -14.82 -32.19
N ILE A 370 14.06 -15.34 -33.45
CA ILE A 370 14.78 -16.57 -33.73
C ILE A 370 16.25 -16.35 -34.20
N GLY A 371 16.79 -15.15 -33.99
CA GLY A 371 18.22 -14.85 -34.23
C GLY A 371 18.64 -14.70 -35.67
N LYS A 372 17.71 -14.62 -36.63
CA LYS A 372 18.01 -14.37 -38.06
C LYS A 372 18.14 -12.90 -38.41
N SER A 373 17.85 -12.01 -37.49
CA SER A 373 17.95 -10.55 -37.61
C SER A 373 18.35 -9.91 -36.30
N LYS A 374 18.79 -8.65 -36.35
CA LYS A 374 19.00 -7.78 -35.17
C LYS A 374 18.13 -6.52 -35.23
N ALA A 375 17.03 -6.56 -35.99
CA ALA A 375 16.12 -5.44 -36.10
C ALA A 375 15.45 -5.12 -34.76
N SER A 376 15.24 -3.83 -34.51
CA SER A 376 14.40 -3.31 -33.43
C SER A 376 13.01 -2.95 -33.97
N ARG A 377 12.03 -2.82 -33.09
CA ARG A 377 10.77 -2.20 -33.46
C ARG A 377 10.99 -0.75 -33.95
N LYS A 378 10.16 -0.31 -34.88
CA LYS A 378 10.25 1.03 -35.51
C LYS A 378 9.45 2.07 -34.75
N ALA A 379 8.24 1.72 -34.32
CA ALA A 379 7.39 2.63 -33.56
C ALA A 379 7.88 2.79 -32.11
N PRO A 380 7.68 3.96 -31.49
CA PRO A 380 7.98 4.14 -30.06
C PRO A 380 7.22 3.18 -29.17
N LEU A 381 7.78 2.89 -28.00
CA LEU A 381 7.11 2.19 -26.91
C LEU A 381 6.50 3.20 -25.96
N PHE A 382 5.27 2.91 -25.52
CA PHE A 382 4.53 3.78 -24.62
C PHE A 382 4.08 3.04 -23.38
N TRP A 383 4.02 3.77 -22.26
CA TRP A 383 3.47 3.30 -21.00
C TRP A 383 2.61 4.38 -20.37
N ARG A 384 1.54 3.96 -19.71
CA ARG A 384 0.72 4.79 -18.85
C ARG A 384 0.40 4.02 -17.59
N ARG A 385 0.67 4.65 -16.47
CA ARG A 385 0.28 4.15 -15.18
C ARG A 385 -0.44 5.25 -14.41
N PRO A 386 -1.77 5.35 -14.54
CA PRO A 386 -2.52 6.28 -13.73
C PRO A 386 -2.35 5.92 -12.26
N PRO A 387 -2.42 6.91 -11.37
CA PRO A 387 -2.37 6.67 -9.93
C PRO A 387 -3.59 5.82 -9.56
N ASP A 388 -3.34 4.62 -9.06
CA ASP A 388 -4.39 3.68 -8.70
C ASP A 388 -4.67 3.63 -7.20
N ARG A 389 -3.78 4.17 -6.37
CA ARG A 389 -3.97 4.41 -4.93
C ARG A 389 -3.00 5.46 -4.39
N PRO A 390 -3.47 6.37 -3.52
CA PRO A 390 -2.59 7.20 -2.71
C PRO A 390 -1.65 6.31 -1.88
N GLY A 391 -0.36 6.59 -1.91
CA GLY A 391 0.66 5.87 -1.13
C GLY A 391 0.98 4.45 -1.58
N PHE A 392 0.52 3.99 -2.75
CA PHE A 392 0.88 2.70 -3.31
C PHE A 392 2.21 2.76 -4.07
N SER A 393 3.27 2.95 -3.33
CA SER A 393 4.65 2.96 -3.84
C SER A 393 5.51 1.88 -3.20
N HIS A 394 4.93 0.85 -2.59
CA HIS A 394 5.66 -0.21 -1.86
C HIS A 394 6.78 0.32 -0.95
N GLY A 395 6.56 1.48 -0.33
CA GLY A 395 7.56 2.13 0.53
C GLY A 395 8.59 3.00 -0.19
N PHE A 396 8.56 3.08 -1.50
CA PHE A 396 9.31 4.09 -2.25
C PHE A 396 8.55 5.41 -2.24
N LYS A 397 9.25 6.49 -1.90
CA LYS A 397 8.66 7.81 -1.67
C LYS A 397 8.72 8.73 -2.90
N GLU A 398 9.38 8.27 -3.95
CA GLU A 398 9.46 9.04 -5.18
C GLU A 398 8.16 8.91 -5.97
N ASP A 399 7.63 10.02 -6.41
CA ASP A 399 6.52 10.04 -7.33
C ASP A 399 6.93 9.40 -8.65
N ASN A 400 6.21 8.37 -9.04
CA ASN A 400 6.43 7.66 -10.28
C ASN A 400 5.63 8.40 -11.37
N PRO A 401 6.27 8.85 -12.45
CA PRO A 401 5.59 9.55 -13.54
C PRO A 401 4.41 8.74 -14.12
N ASP A 402 3.39 9.44 -14.65
CA ASP A 402 2.16 8.78 -15.13
C ASP A 402 2.29 8.23 -16.55
N LEU A 403 3.13 8.88 -17.37
CA LEU A 403 3.37 8.56 -18.77
C LEU A 403 4.85 8.32 -19.03
N ALA A 404 5.15 7.39 -19.93
CA ALA A 404 6.49 7.20 -20.44
C ALA A 404 6.47 6.87 -21.93
N VAL A 405 7.51 7.29 -22.64
CA VAL A 405 7.79 6.92 -24.03
C VAL A 405 9.26 6.60 -24.20
N ARG A 406 9.57 5.54 -24.97
CA ARG A 406 10.89 5.23 -25.45
C ARG A 406 10.93 5.30 -26.97
N GLU A 407 11.80 6.13 -27.54
CA GLU A 407 12.07 6.23 -28.97
C GLU A 407 13.58 6.23 -29.20
N GLY A 408 14.07 5.23 -29.90
CA GLY A 408 15.52 5.05 -30.09
C GLY A 408 16.26 4.86 -28.76
N SER A 409 17.28 5.71 -28.51
CA SER A 409 18.06 5.74 -27.26
C SER A 409 17.37 6.50 -26.12
N TRP A 410 16.42 7.36 -26.45
CA TRP A 410 15.80 8.26 -25.49
C TRP A 410 14.59 7.65 -24.80
N LYS A 411 14.51 7.88 -23.50
CA LYS A 411 13.31 7.62 -22.71
C LYS A 411 12.88 8.89 -21.99
N TYR A 412 11.61 9.23 -22.17
CA TYR A 412 10.98 10.39 -21.56
C TYR A 412 9.84 9.96 -20.65
N LEU A 413 9.78 10.55 -19.46
CA LEU A 413 8.71 10.32 -18.47
C LEU A 413 8.13 11.66 -18.04
N VAL A 414 6.83 11.71 -17.76
CA VAL A 414 6.14 12.94 -17.37
C VAL A 414 4.83 12.59 -16.66
N ASN A 415 4.37 13.47 -15.78
CA ASN A 415 3.03 13.36 -15.20
C ASN A 415 1.94 13.77 -16.22
N LEU A 416 0.69 13.32 -15.99
CA LEU A 416 -0.44 13.65 -16.86
C LEU A 416 -0.67 15.16 -16.99
N ASP A 417 -0.42 15.92 -15.93
CA ASP A 417 -0.53 17.39 -15.90
C ASP A 417 0.65 18.13 -16.55
N GLY A 418 1.71 17.42 -16.94
CA GLY A 418 2.92 17.99 -17.55
C GLY A 418 4.04 18.30 -16.56
N SER A 419 3.81 18.07 -15.29
CA SER A 419 4.84 18.26 -14.26
C SER A 419 5.89 17.15 -14.30
N ASP A 420 7.06 17.43 -13.72
CA ASP A 420 8.20 16.52 -13.55
C ASP A 420 8.66 15.84 -14.86
N PRO A 421 9.02 16.60 -15.90
CA PRO A 421 9.56 16.03 -17.12
C PRO A 421 10.94 15.46 -16.88
N GLN A 422 11.15 14.19 -17.23
CA GLN A 422 12.40 13.47 -17.06
C GLN A 422 12.85 12.87 -18.40
N LEU A 423 14.09 13.08 -18.80
CA LEU A 423 14.67 12.57 -20.03
C LEU A 423 15.98 11.83 -19.76
N PHE A 424 16.11 10.62 -20.31
CA PHE A 424 17.29 9.77 -20.14
C PHE A 424 17.82 9.24 -21.47
N ASP A 425 19.16 9.20 -21.62
CA ASP A 425 19.87 8.52 -22.71
C ASP A 425 20.26 7.11 -22.22
N LEU A 426 19.39 6.13 -22.48
CA LEU A 426 19.51 4.78 -21.90
C LEU A 426 20.82 4.03 -22.23
N PRO A 427 21.43 4.15 -23.44
CA PRO A 427 22.75 3.57 -23.70
C PRO A 427 23.86 4.11 -22.81
N ARG A 428 23.80 5.41 -22.44
CA ARG A 428 24.81 6.04 -21.59
C ARG A 428 24.49 6.02 -20.12
N ASP A 429 23.21 6.04 -19.81
CA ASP A 429 22.67 6.05 -18.44
C ASP A 429 21.51 5.04 -18.29
N PRO A 430 21.81 3.73 -18.33
CA PRO A 430 20.79 2.70 -18.18
C PRO A 430 20.13 2.69 -16.78
N GLY A 431 20.76 3.32 -15.80
CA GLY A 431 20.26 3.48 -14.44
C GLY A 431 19.33 4.66 -14.22
N GLU A 432 19.09 5.48 -15.26
CA GLU A 432 18.22 6.67 -15.21
C GLU A 432 18.58 7.62 -14.04
N SER A 433 19.89 7.86 -13.87
CA SER A 433 20.45 8.61 -12.75
C SER A 433 20.54 10.12 -13.00
N ARG A 434 20.63 10.54 -14.28
CA ARG A 434 20.79 11.94 -14.70
C ARG A 434 19.63 12.39 -15.59
N ASN A 435 18.77 13.26 -15.07
CA ASN A 435 17.70 13.87 -15.87
C ASN A 435 18.28 14.92 -16.84
N LEU A 436 18.16 14.68 -18.15
CA LEU A 436 18.66 15.53 -19.23
C LEU A 436 17.59 16.45 -19.83
N ALA A 437 16.39 16.55 -19.24
CA ALA A 437 15.25 17.28 -19.82
C ALA A 437 15.57 18.78 -20.02
N ALA A 438 16.23 19.42 -19.08
CA ALA A 438 16.58 20.83 -19.18
C ALA A 438 17.64 21.11 -20.26
N GLU A 439 18.53 20.14 -20.53
CA GLU A 439 19.61 20.25 -21.51
C GLU A 439 19.14 19.97 -22.96
N ASN A 440 17.99 19.28 -23.11
CA ASN A 440 17.48 18.82 -24.42
C ASN A 440 16.01 19.19 -24.67
N PRO A 441 15.64 20.48 -24.63
CA PRO A 441 14.23 20.90 -24.73
C PRO A 441 13.56 20.51 -26.06
N GLY A 442 14.31 20.38 -27.14
CA GLY A 442 13.81 19.94 -28.44
C GLY A 442 13.35 18.47 -28.42
N ILE A 443 14.14 17.60 -27.79
CA ILE A 443 13.81 16.17 -27.63
C ILE A 443 12.61 16.02 -26.68
N VAL A 444 12.60 16.76 -25.58
CA VAL A 444 11.48 16.79 -24.62
C VAL A 444 10.19 17.15 -25.34
N LYS A 445 10.17 18.26 -26.08
CA LYS A 445 8.99 18.71 -26.85
C LYS A 445 8.49 17.63 -27.83
N HIS A 446 9.38 16.97 -28.53
CA HIS A 446 9.05 15.90 -29.47
C HIS A 446 8.41 14.70 -28.74
N LEU A 447 9.07 14.18 -27.72
CA LEU A 447 8.62 12.99 -26.99
C LEU A 447 7.37 13.25 -26.13
N ASP A 448 7.25 14.44 -25.55
CA ASP A 448 6.03 14.85 -24.83
C ASP A 448 4.81 14.86 -25.78
N LYS A 449 4.96 15.43 -26.96
CA LYS A 449 3.91 15.40 -27.99
C LYS A 449 3.54 13.95 -28.35
N ARG A 450 4.54 13.08 -28.58
CA ARG A 450 4.33 11.67 -28.93
C ARG A 450 3.53 10.91 -27.88
N VAL A 451 3.93 11.03 -26.61
CA VAL A 451 3.27 10.30 -25.52
C VAL A 451 1.86 10.84 -25.26
N ARG A 452 1.63 12.15 -25.39
CA ARG A 452 0.31 12.75 -25.23
C ARG A 452 -0.63 12.39 -26.37
N ASP A 453 -0.17 12.41 -27.61
CA ASP A 453 -0.98 11.99 -28.75
C ASP A 453 -1.40 10.52 -28.61
N TRP A 454 -0.47 9.64 -28.23
CA TRP A 454 -0.78 8.25 -27.94
C TRP A 454 -1.80 8.12 -26.81
N ASN A 455 -1.58 8.83 -25.69
CA ASN A 455 -2.49 8.78 -24.54
C ASN A 455 -3.90 9.31 -24.86
N ALA A 456 -4.00 10.35 -25.72
CA ALA A 456 -5.28 10.88 -26.19
C ALA A 456 -6.07 9.87 -27.03
N GLY A 457 -5.38 8.97 -27.75
CA GLY A 457 -5.98 7.87 -28.50
C GLY A 457 -6.45 6.67 -27.64
N MET A 458 -6.13 6.66 -26.33
CA MET A 458 -6.56 5.61 -25.40
C MET A 458 -7.89 5.98 -24.73
N PRO A 459 -8.66 4.99 -24.25
CA PRO A 459 -9.83 5.26 -23.41
C PRO A 459 -9.47 6.19 -22.26
N LYS A 460 -10.34 7.20 -22.02
CA LYS A 460 -10.16 8.12 -20.90
C LYS A 460 -10.10 7.35 -19.58
N ASP A 461 -9.25 7.84 -18.70
CA ASP A 461 -9.23 7.38 -17.31
C ASP A 461 -10.58 7.75 -16.67
N GLY A 462 -11.31 6.75 -16.23
CA GLY A 462 -12.59 6.89 -15.54
C GLY A 462 -12.46 6.66 -14.02
N SER A 463 -11.24 6.74 -13.48
CA SER A 463 -11.01 6.55 -12.07
C SER A 463 -11.69 7.65 -11.24
N ASP A 464 -12.13 7.25 -10.05
CA ASP A 464 -12.58 8.20 -9.03
C ASP A 464 -11.40 9.15 -8.71
N PRO A 465 -11.60 10.48 -8.70
CA PRO A 465 -10.56 11.45 -8.39
C PRO A 465 -9.80 11.17 -7.08
N SER A 466 -10.42 10.46 -6.14
CA SER A 466 -9.76 10.03 -4.90
C SER A 466 -8.59 9.05 -5.11
N TYR A 467 -8.43 8.52 -6.31
CA TYR A 467 -7.30 7.66 -6.72
C TYR A 467 -6.25 8.39 -7.55
N SER A 468 -6.44 9.66 -7.86
CA SER A 468 -5.42 10.43 -8.57
C SER A 468 -4.19 10.65 -7.67
N LYS A 469 -2.99 10.73 -8.26
CA LYS A 469 -1.76 11.11 -7.53
C LYS A 469 -1.90 12.45 -6.81
N THR A 470 -2.57 13.35 -7.47
CA THR A 470 -2.96 14.62 -6.92
C THR A 470 -4.04 14.45 -5.86
N GLY A 471 -4.36 13.28 -5.33
CA GLY A 471 -5.31 12.97 -4.24
C GLY A 471 -5.78 14.11 -3.35
N ALA A 472 -5.23 15.23 -3.60
CA ALA A 472 -5.63 16.56 -3.27
C ALA A 472 -6.75 16.97 -4.20
N LEU A 473 -7.97 16.78 -3.78
CA LEU A 473 -9.00 17.74 -4.17
C LEU A 473 -8.50 19.09 -3.61
N PRO A 474 -8.08 20.03 -4.47
CA PRO A 474 -7.44 21.24 -3.99
C PRO A 474 -8.33 21.92 -2.97
N GLY A 475 -7.83 22.15 -1.77
CA GLY A 475 -8.47 22.95 -0.76
C GLY A 475 -9.69 22.39 -0.03
N THR A 476 -10.35 21.33 -0.52
CA THR A 476 -11.64 20.86 0.02
C THR A 476 -11.58 19.61 0.89
N HIS A 477 -10.47 18.88 0.86
CA HIS A 477 -10.28 17.62 1.59
C HIS A 477 -8.95 17.61 2.35
N PHE A 478 -8.85 16.71 3.32
CA PHE A 478 -7.61 16.37 4.01
C PHE A 478 -7.52 14.83 4.13
N VAL A 479 -6.39 14.32 4.59
CA VAL A 479 -6.18 12.90 4.85
C VAL A 479 -5.75 12.66 6.28
N ASN A 480 -6.23 11.58 6.89
CA ASN A 480 -5.76 11.08 8.16
C ASN A 480 -4.51 10.20 8.01
N PRO A 481 -3.62 10.14 9.01
CA PRO A 481 -3.62 10.91 10.26
C PRO A 481 -3.23 12.37 10.06
N ILE A 482 -3.82 13.29 10.87
CA ILE A 482 -3.48 14.71 10.86
C ILE A 482 -2.26 15.04 11.70
N GLY A 483 -1.80 14.10 12.51
CA GLY A 483 -0.64 14.25 13.36
C GLY A 483 -0.14 12.96 13.98
N VAL A 484 1.06 13.00 14.56
CA VAL A 484 1.56 11.98 15.47
C VAL A 484 1.32 12.44 16.90
N GLY A 485 0.83 11.55 17.72
CA GLY A 485 0.54 11.87 19.12
C GLY A 485 -0.44 10.87 19.70
N GLN A 486 -0.75 11.08 20.96
CA GLN A 486 -1.69 10.28 21.73
C GLN A 486 -2.59 11.20 22.54
N ASP A 487 -3.70 10.65 23.00
CA ASP A 487 -4.61 11.30 23.95
C ASP A 487 -4.97 12.74 23.51
N PRO A 488 -5.49 12.92 22.27
CA PRO A 488 -5.69 14.24 21.71
C PRO A 488 -6.80 14.99 22.43
N TRP A 489 -6.51 16.23 22.78
CA TRP A 489 -7.51 17.17 23.26
C TRP A 489 -7.51 18.41 22.38
N VAL A 490 -8.70 18.85 21.94
CA VAL A 490 -8.89 20.08 21.20
C VAL A 490 -10.19 20.77 21.61
N ILE A 491 -10.12 22.07 21.86
CA ILE A 491 -11.27 22.92 22.16
C ILE A 491 -11.30 24.13 21.21
N ARG A 492 -12.49 24.63 20.93
CA ARG A 492 -12.66 25.82 20.13
C ARG A 492 -12.66 27.06 21.03
N ASP A 493 -11.68 27.91 20.87
CA ASP A 493 -11.72 29.29 21.38
C ASP A 493 -12.64 30.11 20.46
N THR A 494 -13.81 30.43 20.96
CA THR A 494 -14.82 31.17 20.19
C THR A 494 -14.53 32.67 20.11
N THR A 495 -13.75 33.21 21.03
CA THR A 495 -13.33 34.62 21.07
C THR A 495 -12.36 34.91 19.94
N GLU A 496 -11.28 34.15 19.87
CA GLU A 496 -10.24 34.29 18.85
C GLU A 496 -10.53 33.45 17.59
N LYS A 497 -11.63 32.72 17.56
CA LYS A 497 -12.08 31.86 16.45
C LYS A 497 -11.03 30.83 15.99
N ARG A 498 -10.26 30.30 16.94
CA ARG A 498 -9.18 29.33 16.71
C ARG A 498 -9.40 28.05 17.49
N TYR A 499 -8.66 26.99 17.14
CA TYR A 499 -8.57 25.75 17.91
C TYR A 499 -7.36 25.80 18.83
N LEU A 500 -7.56 25.30 20.04
CA LEU A 500 -6.52 25.13 21.04
C LEU A 500 -6.34 23.62 21.26
N TRP A 501 -5.21 23.09 20.83
CA TRP A 501 -4.84 21.69 21.05
C TRP A 501 -3.97 21.59 22.28
N CYS A 502 -4.28 20.68 23.20
CA CYS A 502 -3.52 20.49 24.43
C CYS A 502 -2.83 19.13 24.42
N PHE A 503 -1.52 19.11 24.65
CA PHE A 503 -0.71 17.88 24.63
C PHE A 503 0.26 17.83 25.81
N SER A 504 0.60 16.59 26.21
CA SER A 504 1.79 16.34 26.99
C SER A 504 3.00 16.15 26.07
N GLU A 505 4.16 16.66 26.43
CA GLU A 505 5.40 16.52 25.71
C GLU A 505 6.54 16.02 26.60
N GLY A 506 7.33 15.06 26.08
CA GLY A 506 8.51 14.55 26.79
C GLY A 506 8.23 14.03 28.19
N ASP A 507 7.02 13.57 28.44
CA ASP A 507 6.59 13.03 29.76
C ASP A 507 6.61 14.05 30.92
N ARG A 508 6.88 15.37 30.61
CA ARG A 508 7.13 16.39 31.64
C ARG A 508 6.56 17.77 31.33
N ALA A 509 6.10 18.03 30.14
CA ALA A 509 5.62 19.35 29.74
C ALA A 509 4.19 19.30 29.26
N ILE A 510 3.48 20.44 29.38
CA ILE A 510 2.18 20.65 28.76
C ILE A 510 2.31 21.79 27.78
N THR A 511 1.87 21.53 26.55
CA THR A 511 1.87 22.50 25.45
C THR A 511 0.46 22.75 24.95
N ILE A 512 0.20 23.98 24.51
CA ILE A 512 -1.00 24.35 23.76
C ILE A 512 -0.56 24.72 22.35
N HIS A 513 -1.23 24.13 21.35
CA HIS A 513 -1.00 24.51 19.97
C HIS A 513 -2.22 25.27 19.44
N THR A 514 -1.97 26.33 18.67
CA THR A 514 -3.02 27.20 18.13
C THR A 514 -3.17 27.02 16.63
N SER A 515 -4.40 26.83 16.16
CA SER A 515 -4.69 26.71 14.73
C SER A 515 -6.06 27.27 14.36
N ASN A 516 -6.17 27.89 13.20
CA ASN A 516 -7.45 28.31 12.65
C ASN A 516 -8.23 27.14 12.01
N ASN A 517 -7.59 26.02 11.79
CA ASN A 517 -8.14 24.82 11.13
C ASN A 517 -8.08 23.62 12.07
N LEU A 518 -9.17 22.85 12.16
CA LEU A 518 -9.24 21.62 12.96
C LEU A 518 -8.31 20.52 12.40
N THR A 519 -8.10 20.50 11.09
CA THR A 519 -7.27 19.49 10.42
C THR A 519 -5.76 19.77 10.52
N ARG A 520 -5.38 20.77 11.31
CA ARG A 520 -4.00 21.19 11.55
C ARG A 520 -3.76 21.46 13.03
N ILE A 521 -2.71 20.89 13.60
CA ILE A 521 -2.36 21.07 15.01
C ILE A 521 -1.84 22.49 15.29
N GLY A 522 -1.07 23.08 14.37
CA GLY A 522 -0.70 24.50 14.41
C GLY A 522 0.52 24.84 15.26
N GLU A 523 0.59 26.10 15.71
CA GLU A 523 1.76 26.67 16.40
C GLU A 523 1.84 26.23 17.86
N ARG A 524 3.03 25.81 18.29
CA ARG A 524 3.30 25.25 19.61
C ARG A 524 3.67 26.32 20.65
N HIS A 525 3.02 26.28 21.82
CA HIS A 525 3.32 27.14 22.96
C HIS A 525 3.51 26.26 24.21
N LEU A 526 4.66 26.38 24.89
CA LEU A 526 4.90 25.73 26.18
C LEU A 526 4.20 26.53 27.28
N VAL A 527 3.23 25.93 27.97
CA VAL A 527 2.45 26.61 29.03
C VAL A 527 2.81 26.13 30.43
N TRP A 528 3.33 24.94 30.57
CA TRP A 528 3.78 24.43 31.86
C TRP A 528 4.87 23.36 31.72
N GLN A 529 5.79 23.36 32.72
CA GLN A 529 6.88 22.37 32.83
C GLN A 529 6.90 21.78 34.23
N ALA A 530 6.93 20.44 34.31
CA ALA A 530 7.07 19.72 35.57
C ALA A 530 8.43 20.01 36.25
N PRO A 531 8.49 20.06 37.57
CA PRO A 531 9.74 20.15 38.30
C PRO A 531 10.61 18.91 38.10
N ASP A 532 11.89 18.98 38.41
CA ASP A 532 12.81 17.88 38.22
C ASP A 532 12.54 16.70 39.17
N GLU A 533 12.00 16.96 40.34
CA GLU A 533 11.66 15.98 41.37
C GLU A 533 10.30 16.29 42.02
N GLY A 534 9.74 15.29 42.70
CA GLY A 534 8.45 15.42 43.39
C GLY A 534 7.33 14.60 42.82
N PRO A 535 6.12 14.64 43.43
CA PRO A 535 5.02 13.72 43.14
C PRO A 535 4.35 13.93 41.77
N PHE A 536 4.68 14.97 41.05
CA PHE A 536 4.17 15.30 39.71
C PHE A 536 5.29 15.65 38.72
N SER A 537 6.50 15.11 38.96
CA SER A 537 7.70 15.43 38.15
C SER A 537 7.81 14.62 36.86
N ARG A 538 7.04 13.55 36.71
CA ARG A 538 7.10 12.60 35.57
C ARG A 538 5.71 12.15 35.16
N GLN A 539 5.68 11.49 34.01
CA GLN A 539 4.48 10.81 33.49
C GLN A 539 3.27 11.78 33.48
N VAL A 540 3.49 12.96 32.90
CA VAL A 540 2.43 13.94 32.65
C VAL A 540 1.57 13.46 31.51
N TRP A 541 0.32 13.03 31.80
CA TRP A 541 -0.55 12.36 30.84
C TRP A 541 -1.86 13.10 30.59
N ALA A 542 -2.36 12.97 29.34
CA ALA A 542 -3.69 13.33 28.89
C ALA A 542 -4.22 14.69 29.41
N PRO A 543 -3.52 15.80 29.13
CA PRO A 543 -3.99 17.13 29.57
C PRO A 543 -5.21 17.58 28.77
N GLU A 544 -6.26 18.02 29.46
CA GLU A 544 -7.49 18.56 28.90
C GLU A 544 -7.68 20.02 29.27
N LEU A 545 -7.79 20.90 28.27
CA LEU A 545 -7.98 22.33 28.42
C LEU A 545 -9.47 22.73 28.40
N HIS A 546 -9.97 23.37 29.45
CA HIS A 546 -11.36 23.79 29.59
C HIS A 546 -11.46 25.25 30.03
N LEU A 547 -12.47 25.96 29.51
CA LEU A 547 -12.83 27.30 29.98
C LEU A 547 -13.97 27.18 31.00
N LEU A 548 -13.67 27.42 32.26
CA LEU A 548 -14.62 27.37 33.39
C LEU A 548 -14.51 28.63 34.21
N ASP A 549 -15.63 29.22 34.60
CA ASP A 549 -15.71 30.47 35.44
C ASP A 549 -14.82 31.59 34.87
N GLY A 550 -14.77 31.74 33.55
CA GLY A 550 -13.99 32.78 32.87
C GLY A 550 -12.47 32.58 32.92
N ARG A 551 -11.97 31.42 33.34
CA ARG A 551 -10.56 31.06 33.41
C ARG A 551 -10.29 29.72 32.68
N TRP A 552 -9.10 29.58 32.12
CA TRP A 552 -8.65 28.34 31.52
C TRP A 552 -8.13 27.39 32.59
N HIS A 553 -8.54 26.14 32.53
CA HIS A 553 -8.11 25.07 33.41
C HIS A 553 -7.59 23.91 32.59
N ILE A 554 -6.44 23.34 32.99
CA ILE A 554 -5.90 22.13 32.37
C ILE A 554 -5.91 21.00 33.41
N TYR A 555 -6.74 20.00 33.22
CA TYR A 555 -6.75 18.79 34.03
C TYR A 555 -5.74 17.80 33.44
N PHE A 556 -4.90 17.22 34.26
CA PHE A 556 -3.89 16.25 33.82
C PHE A 556 -3.53 15.28 34.94
N ALA A 557 -2.99 14.10 34.55
CA ALA A 557 -2.45 13.17 35.51
C ALA A 557 -0.91 13.26 35.54
N ALA A 558 -0.31 13.08 36.72
CA ALA A 558 1.14 13.02 36.86
C ALA A 558 1.56 12.15 38.05
N SER A 559 2.81 11.71 38.05
CA SER A 559 3.41 10.89 39.09
C SER A 559 4.88 11.28 39.38
N ASP A 560 5.51 10.53 40.29
CA ASP A 560 6.95 10.58 40.56
C ASP A 560 7.79 9.68 39.61
N GLY A 561 7.19 9.19 38.53
CA GLY A 561 7.75 8.22 37.61
C GLY A 561 7.28 6.77 37.85
N LYS A 562 6.43 6.55 38.86
CA LYS A 562 5.83 5.25 39.14
C LYS A 562 4.34 5.28 38.83
N ASN A 563 3.89 4.44 37.89
CA ASN A 563 2.49 4.40 37.45
C ASN A 563 1.49 4.35 38.63
N ARG A 564 1.75 3.58 39.67
CA ARG A 564 0.85 3.46 40.86
C ARG A 564 0.66 4.74 41.66
N ASN A 565 1.50 5.76 41.41
CA ASN A 565 1.47 7.04 42.13
C ASN A 565 0.78 8.15 41.32
N HIS A 566 0.09 7.83 40.22
CA HIS A 566 -0.63 8.83 39.45
C HIS A 566 -1.77 9.45 40.22
N LEU A 567 -1.76 10.77 40.27
CA LEU A 567 -2.85 11.59 40.81
C LEU A 567 -3.24 12.66 39.79
N THR A 568 -4.46 13.17 39.92
CA THR A 568 -4.95 14.25 39.06
C THR A 568 -4.65 15.63 39.65
N TYR A 569 -4.14 16.50 38.80
CA TYR A 569 -3.81 17.90 39.09
C TYR A 569 -4.56 18.84 38.16
N VAL A 570 -4.64 20.14 38.52
CA VAL A 570 -5.27 21.19 37.72
C VAL A 570 -4.33 22.38 37.64
N LEU A 571 -4.08 22.84 36.43
CA LEU A 571 -3.47 24.13 36.18
C LEU A 571 -4.59 25.15 35.93
N ARG A 572 -4.59 26.28 36.61
CA ARG A 572 -5.52 27.40 36.43
C ARG A 572 -4.80 28.59 35.86
N SER A 573 -5.29 29.13 34.75
CA SER A 573 -4.69 30.34 34.16
C SER A 573 -4.80 31.57 35.11
N ARG A 574 -3.76 32.39 35.15
CA ARG A 574 -3.74 33.61 35.94
C ARG A 574 -4.63 34.70 35.34
N ASN A 575 -4.86 34.66 34.05
CA ASN A 575 -5.68 35.61 33.29
C ASN A 575 -6.57 34.84 32.29
N GLU A 576 -7.21 35.55 31.39
CA GLU A 576 -8.11 34.99 30.38
C GLU A 576 -7.37 34.44 29.15
N ASP A 577 -6.04 34.64 29.07
CA ASP A 577 -5.21 34.10 27.96
C ASP A 577 -4.88 32.64 28.20
N PRO A 578 -5.29 31.70 27.27
CA PRO A 578 -4.96 30.30 27.37
C PRO A 578 -3.47 29.98 27.20
N LEU A 579 -2.69 30.91 26.63
CA LEU A 579 -1.25 30.77 26.43
C LEU A 579 -0.43 31.43 27.55
N GLY A 580 -1.13 32.03 28.54
CA GLY A 580 -0.51 32.70 29.67
C GLY A 580 0.11 31.76 30.69
N LYS A 581 0.39 32.35 31.88
CA LYS A 581 0.90 31.57 33.01
C LYS A 581 -0.21 30.88 33.77
N TYR A 582 0.10 29.73 34.33
CA TYR A 582 -0.80 28.89 35.10
C TYR A 582 -0.28 28.70 36.53
N ASP A 583 -1.20 28.55 37.46
CA ASP A 583 -0.95 28.14 38.85
C ASP A 583 -1.40 26.67 39.01
N LEU A 584 -0.57 25.87 39.66
CA LEU A 584 -0.84 24.43 39.91
C LEU A 584 -1.71 24.30 41.17
N HIS A 585 -2.77 23.51 41.09
CA HIS A 585 -3.65 23.10 42.17
C HIS A 585 -3.72 21.58 42.25
N GLY A 586 -3.97 21.06 43.45
CA GLY A 586 -4.11 19.64 43.68
C GLY A 586 -2.93 18.99 44.41
N PRO A 587 -2.92 17.65 44.52
CA PRO A 587 -3.81 16.71 43.81
C PRO A 587 -5.27 16.84 44.27
N LEU A 588 -6.20 16.63 43.31
CA LEU A 588 -7.62 16.53 43.60
C LEU A 588 -7.93 15.28 44.43
N GLN A 589 -8.83 15.42 45.39
CA GLN A 589 -9.15 14.32 46.35
C GLN A 589 -10.11 13.32 45.74
N THR A 590 -9.56 12.41 44.95
CA THR A 590 -10.29 11.42 44.13
C THR A 590 -10.62 10.11 44.81
N GLY A 591 -10.50 10.06 46.17
CA GLY A 591 -10.73 8.87 46.98
C GLY A 591 -12.18 8.66 47.45
N ASP A 592 -12.35 7.67 48.34
CA ASP A 592 -13.65 7.34 48.90
C ASP A 592 -14.07 8.29 50.05
N ARG A 593 -13.13 9.13 50.48
CA ARG A 593 -13.35 10.22 51.45
C ARG A 593 -12.95 11.54 50.80
N THR A 594 -13.58 12.61 51.21
CA THR A 594 -13.30 13.98 50.72
C THR A 594 -11.90 14.51 51.06
N SER A 595 -11.13 13.79 51.88
CA SER A 595 -9.74 14.08 52.25
C SER A 595 -8.73 13.05 51.72
N GLU A 596 -9.13 12.22 50.79
CA GLU A 596 -8.32 11.09 50.32
C GLU A 596 -8.04 11.21 48.82
N ASN A 597 -6.83 10.80 48.43
CA ASN A 597 -6.43 10.64 47.04
C ASN A 597 -6.28 9.16 46.71
N LEU A 598 -6.86 8.78 45.59
CA LEU A 598 -6.58 7.49 44.96
C LEU A 598 -6.15 7.71 43.52
N TRP A 599 -5.49 6.72 42.96
CA TRP A 599 -5.02 6.74 41.58
C TRP A 599 -6.15 7.20 40.64
N ALA A 600 -5.86 8.25 39.86
CA ALA A 600 -6.85 8.87 38.99
C ALA A 600 -6.15 9.52 37.80
N ILE A 601 -6.70 9.26 36.58
CA ILE A 601 -6.25 9.84 35.30
C ILE A 601 -7.45 10.28 34.46
N ASP A 602 -7.18 10.99 33.37
CA ASP A 602 -8.15 11.35 32.34
C ASP A 602 -9.39 12.08 32.90
N MET A 603 -9.17 13.11 33.70
CA MET A 603 -10.25 13.84 34.31
C MET A 603 -10.83 14.88 33.36
N THR A 604 -12.14 14.80 33.14
CA THR A 604 -12.90 15.78 32.36
C THR A 604 -14.02 16.41 33.21
N PRO A 605 -14.24 17.73 33.16
CA PRO A 605 -15.38 18.39 33.86
C PRO A 605 -16.69 18.20 33.08
N LEU A 606 -17.79 18.17 33.83
CA LEU A 606 -19.15 18.11 33.34
C LEU A 606 -19.99 19.18 34.04
N THR A 607 -20.64 20.04 33.25
CA THR A 607 -21.71 20.93 33.78
C THR A 607 -23.08 20.36 33.49
N HIS A 608 -23.92 20.18 34.48
CA HIS A 608 -25.28 19.69 34.33
C HIS A 608 -26.21 20.42 35.27
N LYS A 609 -27.29 21.04 34.75
CA LYS A 609 -28.29 21.83 35.49
C LYS A 609 -27.64 22.91 36.39
N GLY A 610 -26.55 23.56 35.91
CA GLY A 610 -25.85 24.61 36.64
C GLY A 610 -24.82 24.13 37.69
N GLU A 611 -24.78 22.83 37.98
CA GLU A 611 -23.79 22.24 38.89
C GLU A 611 -22.59 21.69 38.11
N LEU A 612 -21.42 21.79 38.74
CA LEU A 612 -20.18 21.28 38.16
C LEU A 612 -19.81 19.92 38.76
N TYR A 613 -19.42 19.02 37.92
CA TYR A 613 -18.96 17.66 38.28
C TYR A 613 -17.62 17.37 37.58
N ALA A 614 -16.86 16.41 38.11
CA ALA A 614 -15.70 15.83 37.45
C ALA A 614 -15.93 14.35 37.21
N LEU A 615 -15.53 13.86 36.02
CA LEU A 615 -15.49 12.45 35.65
C LEU A 615 -14.03 12.04 35.44
N TRP A 616 -13.66 10.85 35.84
CA TRP A 616 -12.28 10.36 35.64
C TRP A 616 -12.20 8.83 35.63
N SER A 617 -11.05 8.31 35.17
CA SER A 617 -10.65 6.92 35.33
C SER A 617 -9.89 6.74 36.64
N GLY A 618 -10.30 5.80 37.47
CA GLY A 618 -9.68 5.61 38.78
C GLY A 618 -9.61 4.15 39.22
N TRP A 619 -8.70 3.85 40.17
CA TRP A 619 -8.63 2.56 40.82
C TRP A 619 -9.61 2.46 41.99
N ASP A 620 -10.08 1.24 42.26
CA ASP A 620 -10.99 1.00 43.38
C ASP A 620 -10.25 0.96 44.76
N ARG A 621 -8.93 0.69 44.76
CA ARG A 621 -8.06 0.66 45.94
C ARG A 621 -6.60 0.89 45.58
N PRO A 622 -5.71 1.20 46.52
CA PRO A 622 -4.29 1.58 46.22
C PRO A 622 -3.49 0.56 45.43
N ASP A 623 -3.75 -0.74 45.61
CA ASP A 623 -3.02 -1.82 44.94
C ASP A 623 -3.80 -2.44 43.76
N SER A 624 -4.78 -1.76 43.25
CA SER A 624 -5.56 -2.19 42.11
C SER A 624 -4.82 -1.90 40.78
N ASP A 625 -5.19 -2.66 39.77
CA ASP A 625 -4.87 -2.34 38.38
C ASP A 625 -6.16 -2.24 37.52
N ARG A 626 -7.32 -2.25 38.20
CA ARG A 626 -8.65 -2.13 37.58
C ARG A 626 -9.06 -0.67 37.51
N GLN A 627 -9.40 -0.23 36.31
CA GLN A 627 -9.81 1.15 36.04
C GLN A 627 -11.32 1.23 35.84
N PHE A 628 -11.97 2.07 36.62
CA PHE A 628 -13.41 2.34 36.59
C PHE A 628 -13.67 3.81 36.30
N LEU A 629 -14.84 4.12 35.79
CA LEU A 629 -15.29 5.52 35.70
C LEU A 629 -15.93 5.97 37.02
N TYR A 630 -15.46 7.09 37.50
CA TYR A 630 -15.97 7.77 38.70
C TYR A 630 -16.49 9.15 38.36
N ILE A 631 -17.40 9.63 39.19
CA ILE A 631 -17.93 11.00 39.18
C ILE A 631 -17.96 11.55 40.59
N ALA A 632 -17.74 12.84 40.74
CA ALA A 632 -17.96 13.61 41.97
C ALA A 632 -18.48 15.03 41.63
N ARG A 633 -19.27 15.63 42.54
CA ARG A 633 -19.59 17.04 42.42
C ARG A 633 -18.38 17.88 42.81
N MET A 634 -18.21 18.98 42.13
CA MET A 634 -17.16 19.99 42.40
C MET A 634 -17.72 21.18 43.14
N GLU A 635 -16.94 21.74 44.06
CA GLU A 635 -17.20 23.00 44.71
C GLU A 635 -16.67 24.16 43.85
N SER A 636 -15.56 23.92 43.17
CA SER A 636 -14.94 24.84 42.21
C SER A 636 -14.15 24.02 41.17
N PRO A 637 -13.70 24.61 40.06
CA PRO A 637 -12.89 23.90 39.10
C PRO A 637 -11.60 23.25 39.63
N THR A 638 -11.16 23.62 40.83
CA THR A 638 -9.94 23.10 41.46
C THR A 638 -10.21 22.27 42.73
N LYS A 639 -11.49 22.02 43.08
CA LYS A 639 -11.84 21.34 44.35
C LYS A 639 -13.09 20.47 44.19
N LEU A 640 -12.99 19.19 44.60
CA LEU A 640 -14.14 18.29 44.70
C LEU A 640 -14.93 18.58 45.98
N ALA A 641 -16.26 18.52 45.91
CA ALA A 641 -17.19 18.76 47.03
C ALA A 641 -17.69 17.45 47.65
N THR A 642 -17.71 16.36 46.88
CA THR A 642 -18.24 15.09 47.35
C THR A 642 -17.21 13.96 47.19
N ARG A 643 -17.41 12.88 47.93
CA ARG A 643 -16.69 11.62 47.63
C ARG A 643 -17.04 11.14 46.23
N ARG A 644 -16.19 10.31 45.66
CA ARG A 644 -16.42 9.70 44.34
C ARG A 644 -17.60 8.70 44.38
N VAL A 645 -18.26 8.61 43.24
CA VAL A 645 -19.28 7.60 42.94
C VAL A 645 -18.85 6.84 41.71
N ARG A 646 -18.83 5.51 41.76
CA ARG A 646 -18.51 4.67 40.60
C ARG A 646 -19.74 4.55 39.70
N LEU A 647 -19.58 4.96 38.41
CA LEU A 647 -20.64 4.96 37.42
C LEU A 647 -20.85 3.62 36.74
N CYS A 648 -19.79 2.88 36.45
CA CYS A 648 -19.90 1.59 35.80
C CYS A 648 -18.66 0.72 36.10
N ASP A 649 -18.84 -0.59 35.93
CA ASP A 649 -17.77 -1.57 36.05
C ASP A 649 -17.21 -1.94 34.66
N ASN A 650 -15.90 -2.11 34.56
CA ASN A 650 -15.22 -2.58 33.36
C ASN A 650 -15.42 -4.09 33.11
N LEU A 651 -16.12 -4.78 33.97
CA LEU A 651 -16.51 -6.19 33.81
C LEU A 651 -17.96 -6.41 33.43
N ASP A 652 -18.74 -5.32 33.28
CA ASP A 652 -20.16 -5.42 32.93
C ASP A 652 -20.37 -6.17 31.60
N TYR A 653 -19.47 -5.95 30.64
CA TYR A 653 -19.57 -6.59 29.34
C TYR A 653 -18.25 -7.23 28.88
N PRO A 654 -18.29 -8.45 28.28
CA PRO A 654 -17.07 -9.12 27.78
C PRO A 654 -16.29 -8.33 26.74
N TRP A 655 -16.95 -7.51 25.93
CA TRP A 655 -16.31 -6.71 24.87
C TRP A 655 -15.42 -5.59 25.38
N GLU A 656 -15.53 -5.20 26.65
CA GLU A 656 -14.67 -4.18 27.29
C GLU A 656 -13.32 -4.73 27.76
N ARG A 657 -13.19 -6.05 27.82
CA ARG A 657 -12.00 -6.72 28.37
C ARG A 657 -10.90 -6.85 27.32
N THR A 658 -9.66 -6.84 27.78
CA THR A 658 -8.47 -7.02 26.94
C THR A 658 -8.20 -8.47 26.63
N GLU A 659 -8.54 -9.38 27.57
CA GLU A 659 -8.26 -10.81 27.51
C GLU A 659 -9.48 -11.61 28.07
N PRO A 660 -9.68 -12.86 27.64
CA PRO A 660 -10.77 -13.69 28.19
C PRO A 660 -10.56 -13.97 29.69
N PRO A 661 -11.64 -14.14 30.47
CA PRO A 661 -11.56 -14.56 31.86
C PRO A 661 -10.78 -15.88 32.01
N PRO A 662 -10.07 -16.12 33.16
CA PRO A 662 -10.04 -15.32 34.40
C PRO A 662 -8.95 -14.23 34.45
N LYS A 663 -8.09 -14.06 33.42
CA LYS A 663 -6.98 -13.11 33.41
C LYS A 663 -7.31 -11.75 32.79
N GLY A 664 -8.54 -11.56 32.29
CA GLY A 664 -8.91 -10.33 31.57
C GLY A 664 -8.87 -9.10 32.46
N ARG A 665 -7.95 -8.18 32.18
CA ARG A 665 -8.02 -6.79 32.65
C ARG A 665 -9.13 -6.08 31.87
N GLY A 666 -10.04 -5.44 32.56
CA GLY A 666 -10.90 -4.42 31.97
C GLY A 666 -10.37 -3.07 32.38
N LEU A 667 -10.39 -2.10 31.49
CA LEU A 667 -10.22 -0.70 31.85
C LEU A 667 -11.28 0.14 31.15
N ASN A 668 -11.77 1.13 31.90
CA ASN A 668 -12.60 2.20 31.39
C ASN A 668 -11.85 3.51 31.66
N GLU A 669 -11.48 4.24 30.61
CA GLU A 669 -10.67 5.46 30.73
C GLU A 669 -11.13 6.51 29.72
N ALA A 670 -10.54 7.71 29.78
CA ALA A 670 -10.81 8.83 28.88
C ALA A 670 -12.30 9.14 28.74
N PRO A 671 -13.02 9.42 29.83
CA PRO A 671 -14.42 9.86 29.73
C PRO A 671 -14.51 11.19 29.00
N GLN A 672 -15.46 11.31 28.05
CA GLN A 672 -15.69 12.56 27.32
C GLN A 672 -17.18 12.87 27.25
N VAL A 673 -17.52 14.10 27.55
CA VAL A 673 -18.91 14.57 27.64
C VAL A 673 -19.44 15.02 26.28
N LEU A 674 -20.63 14.55 25.91
CA LEU A 674 -21.39 14.99 24.75
C LEU A 674 -22.81 15.38 25.15
N THR A 675 -23.29 16.50 24.64
CA THR A 675 -24.68 16.97 24.86
C THR A 675 -25.38 17.19 23.53
N GLN A 676 -26.66 16.81 23.48
CA GLN A 676 -27.56 17.09 22.36
C GLN A 676 -28.96 17.45 22.87
N GLY A 677 -29.33 18.72 22.81
CA GLY A 677 -30.50 19.23 23.51
C GLY A 677 -30.34 18.98 25.00
N ASP A 678 -31.36 18.40 25.63
CA ASP A 678 -31.34 18.07 27.08
C ASP A 678 -30.66 16.72 27.38
N ARG A 679 -30.19 15.99 26.37
CA ARG A 679 -29.56 14.70 26.56
C ARG A 679 -28.08 14.83 26.81
N LEU A 680 -27.58 14.03 27.76
CA LEU A 680 -26.20 13.99 28.17
C LEU A 680 -25.64 12.58 28.02
N PHE A 681 -24.50 12.51 27.39
CA PHE A 681 -23.76 11.27 27.13
C PHE A 681 -22.32 11.40 27.63
N VAL A 682 -21.75 10.27 28.06
CA VAL A 682 -20.33 10.13 28.33
C VAL A 682 -19.79 8.99 27.47
N THR A 683 -18.92 9.31 26.53
CA THR A 683 -18.13 8.28 25.84
C THR A 683 -16.92 7.93 26.72
N TYR A 684 -16.47 6.70 26.63
CA TYR A 684 -15.27 6.25 27.35
C TYR A 684 -14.52 5.22 26.51
N SER A 685 -13.23 5.12 26.75
CA SER A 685 -12.39 4.14 26.10
C SER A 685 -12.29 2.86 26.93
N CYS A 686 -12.24 1.71 26.27
CA CYS A 686 -12.11 0.41 26.91
C CYS A 686 -11.27 -0.58 26.08
N GLY A 687 -10.87 -1.68 26.70
CA GLY A 687 -9.79 -2.50 26.23
C GLY A 687 -8.46 -1.90 26.68
N ALA A 688 -7.34 -2.27 26.06
CA ALA A 688 -6.04 -1.71 26.42
C ALA A 688 -5.58 -0.71 25.36
N SER A 689 -5.19 0.49 25.78
CA SER A 689 -4.76 1.56 24.91
C SER A 689 -3.48 1.23 24.11
N TRP A 690 -2.68 0.26 24.55
CA TRP A 690 -1.52 -0.27 23.81
C TRP A 690 -1.84 -1.40 22.83
N LEU A 691 -3.11 -1.86 22.76
CA LEU A 691 -3.55 -2.96 21.89
C LEU A 691 -4.38 -2.46 20.71
N PRO A 692 -4.41 -3.20 19.59
CA PRO A 692 -5.26 -2.85 18.44
C PRO A 692 -6.77 -3.02 18.73
N SER A 693 -7.14 -3.60 19.86
CA SER A 693 -8.54 -3.82 20.28
C SER A 693 -9.17 -2.66 21.05
N TYR A 694 -8.45 -1.58 21.31
CA TYR A 694 -8.95 -0.36 21.96
C TYR A 694 -10.15 0.22 21.21
N LYS A 695 -11.17 0.68 21.93
CA LYS A 695 -12.49 1.06 21.38
C LYS A 695 -13.26 1.97 22.33
N LEU A 696 -14.41 2.51 21.88
CA LEU A 696 -15.26 3.39 22.68
C LEU A 696 -16.56 2.70 23.11
N GLY A 697 -16.94 2.93 24.36
CA GLY A 697 -18.25 2.69 24.92
C GLY A 697 -19.06 3.98 25.13
N LEU A 698 -20.30 3.86 25.62
CA LEU A 698 -21.22 4.97 25.85
C LEU A 698 -22.04 4.75 27.13
N LEU A 699 -22.11 5.80 27.95
CA LEU A 699 -23.09 5.99 29.01
C LEU A 699 -24.05 7.10 28.60
N GLU A 700 -25.33 6.95 28.91
CA GLU A 700 -26.36 7.96 28.72
C GLU A 700 -26.99 8.27 30.10
N LEU A 701 -27.06 9.56 30.46
CA LEU A 701 -27.80 9.99 31.64
C LEU A 701 -29.27 9.95 31.30
N VAL A 702 -30.00 9.02 31.90
CA VAL A 702 -31.46 8.82 31.71
C VAL A 702 -32.25 9.24 32.93
N GLY A 703 -31.63 9.42 34.07
CA GLY A 703 -32.20 9.96 35.31
C GLY A 703 -31.78 11.42 35.56
N ASP A 704 -32.21 12.00 36.65
CA ASP A 704 -31.98 13.42 36.97
C ASP A 704 -30.73 13.70 37.77
N ASN A 705 -30.22 12.69 38.48
CA ASN A 705 -29.07 12.87 39.38
C ASN A 705 -27.81 12.20 38.83
N PRO A 706 -26.80 12.96 38.38
CA PRO A 706 -25.55 12.39 37.87
C PRO A 706 -24.74 11.59 38.92
N LEU A 707 -24.95 11.82 40.22
CA LEU A 707 -24.30 11.06 41.30
C LEU A 707 -24.99 9.75 41.65
N ASP A 708 -26.12 9.46 41.03
CA ASP A 708 -26.78 8.16 41.16
C ASP A 708 -26.38 7.24 39.99
N PRO A 709 -25.66 6.13 40.23
CA PRO A 709 -25.31 5.18 39.16
C PRO A 709 -26.53 4.62 38.42
N ALA A 710 -27.71 4.52 39.08
CA ALA A 710 -28.95 4.06 38.44
C ALA A 710 -29.50 5.05 37.41
N SER A 711 -29.10 6.33 37.50
CA SER A 711 -29.42 7.35 36.52
C SER A 711 -28.66 7.19 35.20
N TRP A 712 -27.67 6.29 35.13
CA TRP A 712 -26.85 6.08 33.94
C TRP A 712 -27.16 4.76 33.25
N GLN A 713 -27.40 4.84 31.96
CA GLN A 713 -27.59 3.66 31.12
C GLN A 713 -26.35 3.36 30.31
N LYS A 714 -25.68 2.24 30.58
CA LYS A 714 -24.52 1.76 29.81
C LYS A 714 -24.98 0.99 28.59
N ARG A 715 -24.43 1.33 27.41
CA ARG A 715 -24.75 0.67 26.15
C ARG A 715 -24.16 -0.74 26.08
N LYS A 716 -24.92 -1.71 25.56
CA LYS A 716 -24.53 -3.14 25.43
C LYS A 716 -23.54 -3.45 24.31
N GLY A 717 -22.82 -2.48 23.77
CA GLY A 717 -21.82 -2.72 22.72
C GLY A 717 -21.02 -1.46 22.43
N SER A 718 -19.86 -1.65 21.81
CA SER A 718 -19.01 -0.53 21.41
C SER A 718 -19.71 0.37 20.40
N ILE A 719 -19.44 1.66 20.49
CA ILE A 719 -19.98 2.67 19.55
C ILE A 719 -18.95 3.06 18.47
N PHE A 720 -17.67 2.73 18.71
CA PHE A 720 -16.58 3.03 17.79
C PHE A 720 -15.44 2.03 18.02
N GLN A 721 -15.04 1.30 17.00
CA GLN A 721 -14.05 0.23 17.13
C GLN A 721 -13.20 0.06 15.88
N SER A 722 -12.09 -0.64 16.02
CA SER A 722 -11.13 -0.92 14.96
C SER A 722 -11.75 -1.51 13.70
N THR A 723 -11.14 -1.17 12.57
CA THR A 723 -11.38 -1.77 11.26
C THR A 723 -10.14 -2.55 10.82
N SER A 724 -10.18 -3.13 9.62
CA SER A 724 -8.98 -3.76 9.02
C SER A 724 -7.88 -2.75 8.66
N LYS A 725 -8.20 -1.45 8.59
CA LYS A 725 -7.29 -0.37 8.15
C LYS A 725 -6.91 0.61 9.26
N THR A 726 -7.76 0.78 10.27
CA THR A 726 -7.56 1.71 11.38
C THR A 726 -7.89 0.97 12.67
N PHE A 727 -6.96 0.84 13.57
CA PHE A 727 -7.05 -0.03 14.74
C PHE A 727 -6.48 0.63 15.99
N GLY A 728 -6.89 0.13 17.17
CA GLY A 728 -6.54 0.70 18.45
C GLY A 728 -7.07 2.14 18.60
N VAL A 729 -8.35 2.33 18.24
CA VAL A 729 -9.01 3.63 18.21
C VAL A 729 -9.65 3.95 19.56
N GLY A 730 -9.39 5.12 20.08
CA GLY A 730 -9.96 5.56 21.36
C GLY A 730 -9.42 6.91 21.80
N HIS A 731 -9.62 7.23 23.07
CA HIS A 731 -9.27 8.50 23.70
C HIS A 731 -9.72 9.69 22.81
N SER A 732 -11.05 9.80 22.66
CA SER A 732 -11.63 10.77 21.72
C SER A 732 -11.99 12.07 22.43
N CYS A 733 -11.87 13.19 21.73
CA CYS A 733 -12.56 14.42 22.10
C CYS A 733 -13.49 14.87 20.96
N PHE A 734 -14.38 15.81 21.26
CA PHE A 734 -15.45 16.22 20.35
C PHE A 734 -15.49 17.74 20.22
N VAL A 735 -15.53 18.24 18.98
CA VAL A 735 -15.46 19.67 18.73
C VAL A 735 -16.33 20.04 17.53
N LYS A 736 -16.79 21.29 17.47
CA LYS A 736 -17.52 21.85 16.33
C LYS A 736 -16.57 22.28 15.21
N SER A 737 -17.06 22.20 13.96
CA SER A 737 -16.42 22.83 12.80
C SER A 737 -16.26 24.35 12.97
N PRO A 738 -15.39 25.02 12.17
CA PRO A 738 -15.21 26.46 12.26
C PRO A 738 -16.48 27.29 12.17
N ASP A 739 -17.45 26.87 11.36
CA ASP A 739 -18.76 27.51 11.22
C ASP A 739 -19.82 27.03 12.23
N GLY A 740 -19.47 26.04 13.07
CA GLY A 740 -20.34 25.46 14.08
C GLY A 740 -21.41 24.49 13.57
N SER A 741 -21.49 24.25 12.26
CA SER A 741 -22.55 23.41 11.65
C SER A 741 -22.35 21.92 11.82
N GLU A 742 -21.12 21.46 11.93
CA GLU A 742 -20.77 20.05 12.01
C GLU A 742 -20.17 19.67 13.36
N TRP A 743 -20.38 18.41 13.77
CA TRP A 743 -19.68 17.80 14.88
C TRP A 743 -18.51 16.94 14.36
N TRP A 744 -17.37 17.04 15.01
CA TRP A 744 -16.16 16.31 14.70
C TRP A 744 -15.66 15.54 15.91
N GLN A 745 -15.25 14.29 15.65
CA GLN A 745 -14.53 13.43 16.58
C GLN A 745 -13.05 13.49 16.26
N VAL A 746 -12.22 13.78 17.24
CA VAL A 746 -10.76 13.67 17.19
C VAL A 746 -10.37 12.53 18.12
N PHE A 747 -9.52 11.63 17.67
CA PHE A 747 -9.14 10.43 18.41
C PHE A 747 -7.74 9.96 18.02
N HIS A 748 -7.12 9.14 18.85
CA HIS A 748 -5.91 8.48 18.41
C HIS A 748 -6.19 7.08 17.83
N ALA A 749 -5.31 6.64 16.91
CA ALA A 749 -5.25 5.29 16.38
C ALA A 749 -3.81 4.80 16.35
N LYS A 750 -3.60 3.49 16.47
CA LYS A 750 -2.26 2.90 16.39
C LYS A 750 -1.71 2.94 14.98
N ARG A 751 -0.39 3.11 14.84
CA ARG A 751 0.30 3.09 13.53
C ARG A 751 0.38 1.69 12.92
N ASP A 752 0.41 0.66 13.77
CA ASP A 752 0.48 -0.74 13.38
C ASP A 752 -0.28 -1.62 14.38
N ARG A 753 -0.42 -2.90 14.06
CA ARG A 753 -1.15 -3.87 14.90
C ARG A 753 -0.34 -4.42 16.09
N SER A 754 0.95 -4.13 16.16
CA SER A 754 1.79 -4.60 17.26
C SER A 754 1.38 -3.95 18.57
N PRO A 755 1.46 -4.62 19.71
CA PRO A 755 1.34 -3.97 21.02
C PRO A 755 2.33 -2.81 21.18
N GLY A 756 1.93 -1.75 21.87
CA GLY A 756 2.81 -0.59 22.13
C GLY A 756 2.15 0.76 21.92
N TRP A 757 2.92 1.82 22.12
CA TRP A 757 2.43 3.19 22.28
C TRP A 757 2.52 4.06 21.02
N ARG A 758 2.87 3.50 19.86
CA ARG A 758 2.96 4.24 18.59
C ARG A 758 1.56 4.60 18.08
N ARG A 759 1.15 5.85 18.25
CA ARG A 759 -0.17 6.37 17.91
C ARG A 759 -0.09 7.57 17.01
N THR A 760 -1.21 7.85 16.35
CA THR A 760 -1.42 8.98 15.44
C THR A 760 -2.79 9.57 15.68
N ILE A 761 -2.94 10.86 15.39
CA ILE A 761 -4.18 11.62 15.61
C ILE A 761 -5.00 11.62 14.34
N PHE A 762 -6.28 11.29 14.49
CA PHE A 762 -7.28 11.26 13.43
C PHE A 762 -8.40 12.25 13.75
N ALA A 763 -9.01 12.80 12.71
CA ALA A 763 -10.24 13.58 12.79
C ALA A 763 -11.24 13.08 11.77
N GLN A 764 -12.52 12.99 12.16
CA GLN A 764 -13.62 12.67 11.25
C GLN A 764 -14.92 13.29 11.72
N PRO A 765 -15.85 13.65 10.78
CA PRO A 765 -17.18 14.11 11.16
C PRO A 765 -18.02 12.96 11.73
N PHE A 766 -18.96 13.30 12.63
CA PHE A 766 -19.99 12.39 13.06
C PHE A 766 -21.38 13.04 13.04
N LYS A 767 -22.41 12.24 13.14
CA LYS A 767 -23.80 12.68 13.07
C LYS A 767 -24.57 12.25 14.32
N TRP A 768 -25.70 12.85 14.54
CA TRP A 768 -26.67 12.45 15.53
C TRP A 768 -27.78 11.61 14.88
N SER A 769 -28.26 10.58 15.57
CA SER A 769 -29.43 9.82 15.15
C SER A 769 -30.70 10.66 15.31
N ARG A 770 -31.81 10.19 14.75
CA ARG A 770 -33.11 10.88 14.88
C ARG A 770 -33.58 10.98 16.34
N ASP A 771 -33.20 10.03 17.18
CA ASP A 771 -33.47 10.01 18.62
C ASP A 771 -32.35 10.69 19.43
N GLY A 772 -31.46 11.47 18.82
CA GLY A 772 -30.46 12.31 19.47
C GLY A 772 -29.24 11.59 20.04
N ARG A 773 -28.94 10.32 19.62
CA ARG A 773 -27.73 9.61 20.04
C ARG A 773 -26.56 9.86 19.10
N PRO A 774 -25.31 9.87 19.59
CA PRO A 774 -24.14 10.07 18.72
C PRO A 774 -23.93 8.85 17.81
N LEU A 775 -23.76 9.10 16.50
CA LEU A 775 -23.41 8.12 15.46
C LEU A 775 -22.01 8.39 14.97
N LEU A 776 -21.00 7.85 15.66
CA LEU A 776 -19.57 8.10 15.38
C LEU A 776 -19.11 7.43 14.07
N GLY A 777 -19.89 6.49 13.53
CA GLY A 777 -19.57 5.79 12.30
C GLY A 777 -18.48 4.72 12.48
N ARG A 778 -17.67 4.55 11.43
CA ARG A 778 -16.49 3.68 11.46
C ARG A 778 -15.24 4.53 11.31
N PRO A 779 -14.13 4.17 11.98
CA PRO A 779 -12.85 4.85 11.76
C PRO A 779 -12.49 4.90 10.28
N MET A 780 -12.23 6.10 9.79
CA MET A 780 -11.78 6.28 8.42
C MET A 780 -10.40 5.66 8.23
N ALA A 781 -10.18 5.05 7.07
CA ALA A 781 -8.89 4.47 6.77
C ALA A 781 -7.84 5.57 6.59
N PRO A 782 -6.57 5.35 7.00
CA PRO A 782 -5.47 6.24 6.67
C PRO A 782 -5.42 6.49 5.16
N THR A 783 -5.04 7.70 4.77
CA THR A 783 -4.89 8.11 3.35
C THR A 783 -6.18 8.23 2.54
N LEU A 784 -7.35 7.99 3.13
CA LEU A 784 -8.60 8.33 2.46
C LEU A 784 -8.90 9.82 2.57
N PRO A 785 -9.22 10.51 1.46
CA PRO A 785 -9.66 11.90 1.49
C PRO A 785 -10.95 12.06 2.31
N VAL A 786 -10.93 12.99 3.24
CA VAL A 786 -12.04 13.37 4.10
C VAL A 786 -12.41 14.82 3.77
N PRO A 787 -13.66 15.17 3.51
CA PRO A 787 -14.05 16.58 3.37
C PRO A 787 -13.57 17.36 4.59
N ARG A 788 -13.04 18.57 4.36
CA ARG A 788 -12.63 19.45 5.45
C ARG A 788 -13.82 19.87 6.29
N PRO A 789 -13.59 20.19 7.57
CA PRO A 789 -14.62 20.79 8.42
C PRO A 789 -15.23 22.03 7.77
N ALA A 790 -16.54 22.14 7.81
CA ALA A 790 -17.26 23.27 7.25
C ALA A 790 -16.78 24.59 7.85
N GLY A 791 -16.47 25.57 6.98
CA GLY A 791 -15.90 26.86 7.37
C GLY A 791 -14.39 26.90 7.57
N GLU A 792 -13.66 25.78 7.33
CA GLU A 792 -12.22 25.85 7.17
C GLU A 792 -11.87 26.63 5.91
N LYS A 793 -11.01 27.63 6.04
CA LYS A 793 -10.55 28.41 4.90
C LYS A 793 -9.59 27.60 4.05
N ASP A 794 -9.64 27.79 2.73
CA ASP A 794 -8.65 27.29 1.82
C ASP A 794 -7.25 27.72 2.29
N PHE A 795 -6.41 26.72 2.45
CA PHE A 795 -5.05 26.93 2.87
C PHE A 795 -4.15 26.97 1.64
N LEU A 796 -4.00 28.14 1.06
CA LEU A 796 -2.82 28.45 0.27
C LEU A 796 -1.67 28.66 1.26
N LEU A 797 -0.71 27.77 1.29
CA LEU A 797 0.57 27.99 1.94
C LEU A 797 1.24 29.18 1.22
N LYS A 798 0.91 30.38 1.62
CA LYS A 798 1.83 31.51 1.45
C LYS A 798 2.93 31.24 2.48
N LEU A 799 3.98 30.55 2.07
CA LEU A 799 5.24 30.63 2.79
C LEU A 799 5.68 32.09 2.67
N PRO A 800 5.71 32.86 3.74
CA PRO A 800 6.31 34.18 3.67
C PRO A 800 7.77 33.96 3.31
N TYR A 801 8.25 34.62 2.28
CA TYR A 801 9.63 34.55 1.76
C TYR A 801 10.71 34.96 2.78
N SER A 802 10.36 35.26 4.01
CA SER A 802 11.25 35.75 5.05
C SER A 802 10.94 35.25 6.45
N SER A 803 10.08 34.25 6.64
CA SER A 803 9.71 33.84 7.99
C SER A 803 10.45 32.62 8.46
N ASP A 804 10.66 32.60 9.73
CA ASP A 804 11.13 31.49 10.53
C ASP A 804 10.38 30.20 10.16
N LEU A 805 11.10 29.23 9.59
CA LEU A 805 10.59 27.92 9.22
C LEU A 805 9.99 27.15 10.41
N SER A 806 10.19 27.64 11.65
CA SER A 806 9.67 27.03 12.87
C SER A 806 8.18 27.25 13.10
N SER A 807 7.57 28.31 12.53
CA SER A 807 6.19 28.70 12.83
C SER A 807 5.13 27.92 12.04
N ASP A 808 5.49 27.37 10.86
CA ASP A 808 4.55 26.70 9.94
C ASP A 808 4.68 25.18 9.86
N HIS A 809 5.44 24.57 10.78
CA HIS A 809 5.82 23.16 10.72
C HIS A 809 5.27 22.38 11.91
N SER A 810 4.60 21.29 11.64
CA SER A 810 4.34 20.25 12.65
C SER A 810 5.43 19.20 12.58
N PHE A 811 6.24 19.11 13.62
CA PHE A 811 7.29 18.11 13.71
C PHE A 811 6.72 16.81 14.29
N PHE A 812 7.00 15.70 13.59
CA PHE A 812 6.71 14.36 14.07
C PHE A 812 8.00 13.77 14.63
N GLY A 813 8.17 13.88 15.92
CA GLY A 813 9.38 13.49 16.62
C GLY A 813 9.65 14.40 17.80
N HIS A 814 10.70 14.15 18.54
CA HIS A 814 11.07 14.97 19.68
C HIS A 814 11.57 16.35 19.22
N PRO A 815 10.95 17.47 19.65
CA PRO A 815 11.34 18.82 19.26
C PRO A 815 12.77 19.21 19.68
N GLN A 816 13.38 18.49 20.58
CA GLN A 816 14.76 18.71 21.03
C GLN A 816 15.83 18.41 19.97
N PHE A 817 15.47 17.85 18.82
CA PHE A 817 16.40 17.48 17.76
C PHE A 817 16.40 18.44 16.57
N TYR A 818 15.70 19.53 16.65
CA TYR A 818 15.79 20.59 15.64
C TYR A 818 16.18 21.91 16.28
N ARG A 819 16.88 22.72 15.53
CA ARG A 819 17.20 24.13 15.85
C ARG A 819 16.92 24.97 14.63
N SER A 820 16.13 26.03 14.81
CA SER A 820 15.87 27.03 13.78
C SER A 820 16.75 28.25 14.06
N GLU A 821 17.52 28.70 13.07
CA GLU A 821 18.32 29.91 13.13
C GLU A 821 18.03 30.75 11.87
N GLY A 822 17.19 31.76 11.99
CA GLY A 822 16.80 32.63 10.87
C GLY A 822 16.12 31.84 9.73
N GLN A 823 16.70 31.81 8.55
CA GLN A 823 16.17 31.10 7.37
C GLN A 823 16.63 29.65 7.27
N SER A 824 17.35 29.12 8.24
CA SER A 824 17.86 27.75 8.22
C SER A 824 17.29 26.92 9.36
N LEU A 825 16.91 25.67 9.01
CA LEU A 825 16.47 24.64 9.92
C LEU A 825 17.59 23.60 10.05
N THR A 826 18.15 23.44 11.25
CA THR A 826 19.12 22.37 11.52
C THR A 826 18.44 21.21 12.20
N LEU A 827 18.54 20.03 11.58
CA LEU A 827 18.05 18.76 12.12
C LEU A 827 19.23 18.01 12.72
N GLY A 828 19.14 17.68 14.01
CA GLY A 828 20.17 16.94 14.72
C GLY A 828 19.69 15.52 15.08
N SER A 829 20.56 14.53 14.95
CA SER A 829 20.39 13.24 15.58
C SER A 829 20.92 13.28 17.01
N PRO A 830 20.22 12.74 18.02
CA PRO A 830 20.79 12.61 19.36
C PRO A 830 22.08 11.79 19.32
N PRO A 831 23.04 12.11 20.17
CA PRO A 831 24.32 11.39 20.21
C PRO A 831 24.20 9.89 20.56
N GLU A 832 23.07 9.49 21.10
CA GLU A 832 22.85 8.19 21.77
C GLU A 832 22.10 7.15 20.91
N HIS A 833 21.58 7.54 19.74
CA HIS A 833 20.82 6.62 18.88
C HIS A 833 21.61 6.21 17.63
N PRO A 834 21.85 4.91 17.40
CA PRO A 834 22.47 4.42 16.19
C PRO A 834 21.58 4.63 14.95
N VAL A 835 22.20 4.82 13.81
CA VAL A 835 21.55 5.13 12.50
C VAL A 835 20.43 4.16 12.11
N ASN A 836 20.42 2.93 12.64
CA ASN A 836 19.39 1.94 12.37
C ASN A 836 18.02 2.25 13.00
N GLU A 837 17.99 3.02 14.08
CA GLU A 837 16.73 3.46 14.72
C GLU A 837 16.11 4.67 14.01
N PHE A 838 16.93 5.52 13.39
CA PHE A 838 16.45 6.63 12.55
C PHE A 838 15.61 6.17 11.35
N ARG A 839 15.82 4.94 10.87
CA ARG A 839 15.02 4.32 9.79
C ARG A 839 13.62 3.90 10.22
N ALA A 840 13.36 3.81 11.51
CA ALA A 840 12.14 3.20 12.02
C ALA A 840 11.01 4.18 12.36
N GLY A 841 11.22 5.51 12.43
CA GLY A 841 10.11 6.32 12.89
C GLY A 841 10.17 7.84 12.83
N GLU A 842 11.32 8.44 12.69
CA GLU A 842 11.43 9.89 12.84
C GLU A 842 11.52 10.58 11.47
N LYS A 843 10.37 10.90 10.92
CA LYS A 843 10.24 11.69 9.69
C LYS A 843 9.64 13.02 10.09
N ILE A 844 10.26 14.10 9.65
CA ILE A 844 9.61 15.40 9.66
C ILE A 844 8.64 15.38 8.49
N LEU A 845 7.36 15.39 8.81
CA LEU A 845 6.31 15.57 7.83
C LEU A 845 5.84 17.01 7.98
N LEU A 846 5.97 17.78 6.93
CA LEU A 846 5.28 19.06 6.85
C LEU A 846 3.78 18.77 6.84
N ASN A 847 3.08 19.27 7.84
CA ASN A 847 1.65 19.07 7.98
C ASN A 847 0.93 20.16 7.17
N GLY A 848 0.66 19.86 5.93
CA GLY A 848 -0.05 20.73 5.02
C GLY A 848 0.03 20.17 3.61
N MET A 849 -1.07 20.25 2.87
CA MET A 849 -1.03 19.99 1.43
C MET A 849 -0.36 21.19 0.77
N LEU A 850 0.81 20.96 0.18
CA LEU A 850 1.47 21.96 -0.65
C LEU A 850 0.60 22.21 -1.89
N PRO A 851 0.45 23.45 -2.36
CA PRO A 851 -0.26 23.73 -3.63
C PRO A 851 0.40 22.99 -4.79
N ASN A 852 -0.38 22.64 -5.79
CA ASN A 852 0.09 21.91 -6.97
C ASN A 852 1.25 22.59 -7.74
N ASP A 853 1.45 23.89 -7.55
CA ASP A 853 2.50 24.70 -8.20
C ASP A 853 3.58 25.16 -7.20
N PHE A 854 4.00 24.26 -6.35
CA PHE A 854 4.99 24.56 -5.33
C PHE A 854 6.38 24.13 -5.79
N THR A 855 7.33 25.07 -5.75
CA THR A 855 8.75 24.80 -5.91
C THR A 855 9.47 25.16 -4.61
N ALA A 856 10.04 24.16 -3.92
CA ALA A 856 10.92 24.36 -2.80
C ALA A 856 12.36 24.08 -3.20
N SER A 857 13.25 25.01 -2.94
CA SER A 857 14.68 24.77 -2.98
C SER A 857 15.25 24.84 -1.57
N VAL A 858 15.96 23.79 -1.16
CA VAL A 858 16.68 23.76 0.11
C VAL A 858 18.15 23.59 -0.17
N THR A 859 18.96 24.54 0.30
CA THR A 859 20.41 24.38 0.27
C THR A 859 20.86 23.67 1.53
N MET A 860 21.31 22.43 1.39
CA MET A 860 21.86 21.64 2.48
C MET A 860 23.37 21.81 2.56
N ASN A 861 23.89 22.14 3.73
CA ASN A 861 25.32 22.20 3.96
C ASN A 861 25.80 20.84 4.50
N PHE A 862 26.43 20.05 3.64
CA PHE A 862 26.92 18.71 3.96
C PHE A 862 28.25 18.66 4.70
N ASN A 863 28.84 19.80 5.09
CA ASN A 863 30.16 19.86 5.74
C ASN A 863 30.24 19.14 7.10
N ARG A 864 29.12 18.63 7.64
CA ARG A 864 29.03 17.91 8.90
C ARG A 864 28.42 16.51 8.79
N VAL A 865 28.27 15.96 7.59
CA VAL A 865 27.80 14.59 7.44
C VAL A 865 28.93 13.63 7.79
N ARG A 866 28.77 12.87 8.88
CA ARG A 866 29.68 11.78 9.25
C ARG A 866 29.24 10.49 8.53
N GLU A 867 30.20 9.63 8.27
CA GLU A 867 29.94 8.31 7.67
C GLU A 867 28.84 7.55 8.45
N GLY A 868 27.82 7.07 7.75
CA GLY A 868 26.66 6.39 8.35
C GLY A 868 25.47 7.29 8.70
N ARG A 869 25.53 8.63 8.53
CA ARG A 869 24.41 9.56 8.70
C ARG A 869 23.99 10.15 7.35
N GLY A 870 22.77 9.89 6.96
CA GLY A 870 22.21 10.45 5.73
C GLY A 870 21.36 11.70 6.00
N SER A 871 21.47 12.70 5.15
CA SER A 871 20.58 13.86 5.13
C SER A 871 19.85 13.89 3.79
N GLY A 872 18.57 14.16 3.80
CA GLY A 872 17.75 14.24 2.60
C GLY A 872 16.46 14.99 2.86
N ILE A 873 15.86 15.52 1.80
CA ILE A 873 14.50 16.05 1.84
C ILE A 873 13.55 14.95 1.42
N LEU A 874 12.52 14.75 2.20
CA LEU A 874 11.46 13.81 1.98
C LEU A 874 10.17 14.60 1.72
N PHE A 875 9.69 14.53 0.48
CA PHE A 875 8.40 15.09 0.06
C PHE A 875 7.29 14.03 0.13
#